data_dbc96fd043a0d7b61b9c100a781f6549
#
_entry.id   dbc96fd043a0d7b61b9c100a781f6549
#
_cell.length_a   1.000
_cell.length_b   1.000
_cell.length_c   1.000
_cell.angle_alpha   90.00
_cell.angle_beta   90.00
_cell.angle_gamma   90.00
#
_symmetry.space_group_name_H-M   'P 1'
#
loop_
_entity.id
_entity.type
_entity.pdbx_description
1 polymer ?
#
loop_
_entity_poly.entity_id
_entity_poly.type
_entity_poly.pdbx_seq_one_letter_code
_entity_poly.pdbx_strand_id
1 'polypeptide(L)'
;MKHPGTSGGYSDKKGNQYELIWAVEYALKCIQDERRSITYEDLDPDLAEGSEFTYVDEHDSTHVFQVKRQKDTSDKWTIDSLERKRIFKAARSHVAAKRQYHFGSMISCTKLRELSNHARESDNFNSFVQYVSANQELMREFEKLAELESLGSREEVWKVLQGMHFAVMDEGEYKKIVITLAEAMLDGAEGSVLFSAIGSVLLDNLRKRLTKNELLDLLAQKEIFVPEDKAKQTARDKVRDATARWQRSVQRELLDPEILRDETTELINQLDSIRLSFIVGVAGSGKSAVVNQLVEKLQSQNAEVLAFRLDRCADFNSTKKLGKRLELPKSPVASLQRAANERDAVLVIDQLDAISLMSGRLPNSYDAVADLIDEAMAEGIRVIVACRLFDLENDHRIRRIVEKWQAERITVNDLSDDVVANAVMKIGGDIARLTVKQRELLRLPLRLVLFKEIVDQPDAYSFTTPISLFNAFWDRKQKLCKIAHPELRFSDTLELIAETMSNKQVLSIAKRELNRNDYIKDAEILASENLLVIDNRHVSFFHEAFFDYVFARQWLSEGQTLVEFLCSQEQGLFRRPQVRQILEVLLAEEDFERFREEIEGLLLEKKIRFHVKQIVIIIFGDIGSPKDEDFDLVLQIKDDNPKLGQRLWLKLTGPNWFRLLYDKGLIRKWFDSDDPEQQLFAHTSLHNAIGNHDEIAIKFLAERYDPSKDSEQILRFPSWVEIHKSRPLLELLLDVARSGDLSLGDDELWIWFGDLTQHKPSWMTELLNACLESILKSKNDTGITVFRYHNDGFNANIEQLVKSEPKLFLEKIIPYLLDAIRKIEKESISYETQLSKAYLNFLFPSNEGTADVGMALYNGTAHALAKLASTRPEEIEPLLHKLADDKHVSVQALLFHAFKANPEYFADWAAELILENHGRLQCGDASVANLIFREVVQVIAPHVSSKLYELLEGSLFKRF
;
A
#
# COMPACT_ATOMS: atom_id res chain seq x y z
N MET A 1 44.76 -46.43 6.35
CA MET A 1 45.33 -45.78 5.14
C MET A 1 44.30 -44.84 4.59
N LYS A 2 44.45 -43.52 4.79
CA LYS A 2 43.64 -42.51 4.16
C LYS A 2 44.19 -42.22 2.77
N HIS A 3 43.39 -42.37 1.73
CA HIS A 3 43.78 -41.96 0.40
C HIS A 3 43.85 -40.40 0.35
N PRO A 4 44.98 -39.83 -0.07
CA PRO A 4 45.04 -38.38 -0.34
C PRO A 4 44.71 -38.13 -1.82
N GLY A 5 43.86 -37.16 -2.09
CA GLY A 5 43.90 -36.48 -3.34
C GLY A 5 42.76 -36.75 -4.32
N THR A 6 41.49 -36.36 -4.00
CA THR A 6 40.47 -36.12 -5.02
C THR A 6 39.52 -34.95 -4.71
N SER A 7 39.68 -34.24 -3.58
CA SER A 7 38.75 -33.17 -3.20
C SER A 7 39.07 -31.79 -3.86
N GLY A 8 40.31 -31.49 -4.20
CA GLY A 8 40.69 -30.21 -4.81
C GLY A 8 40.14 -30.00 -6.22
N GLY A 9 40.44 -30.94 -7.13
CA GLY A 9 40.08 -30.81 -8.54
C GLY A 9 38.57 -30.80 -8.83
N TYR A 10 37.75 -31.46 -7.98
CA TYR A 10 36.29 -31.42 -8.12
C TYR A 10 35.71 -30.07 -7.59
N SER A 11 36.32 -29.52 -6.55
CA SER A 11 35.96 -28.21 -5.99
C SER A 11 36.25 -27.07 -6.94
N ASP A 12 37.42 -27.10 -7.57
CA ASP A 12 37.86 -26.06 -8.52
C ASP A 12 36.99 -26.09 -9.81
N LYS A 13 36.70 -27.29 -10.34
CA LYS A 13 35.81 -27.40 -11.51
C LYS A 13 34.39 -26.90 -11.26
N LYS A 14 33.84 -27.07 -10.05
CA LYS A 14 32.52 -26.53 -9.72
C LYS A 14 32.55 -25.03 -9.42
N GLY A 15 33.67 -24.50 -8.89
CA GLY A 15 33.89 -23.07 -8.76
C GLY A 15 33.82 -22.39 -10.12
N ASN A 16 34.63 -22.88 -11.05
CA ASN A 16 34.67 -22.35 -12.43
C ASN A 16 33.32 -22.42 -13.16
N GLN A 17 32.47 -23.42 -12.86
CA GLN A 17 31.11 -23.49 -13.44
C GLN A 17 30.20 -22.37 -12.93
N TYR A 18 30.27 -22.04 -11.64
CA TYR A 18 29.46 -20.96 -11.07
C TYR A 18 29.91 -19.59 -11.58
N GLU A 19 31.21 -19.34 -11.67
CA GLU A 19 31.80 -18.15 -12.24
C GLU A 19 31.40 -17.96 -13.71
N LEU A 20 31.37 -19.06 -14.47
CA LEU A 20 30.99 -19.05 -15.89
C LEU A 20 29.53 -18.62 -16.09
N ILE A 21 28.60 -18.96 -15.17
CA ILE A 21 27.21 -18.54 -15.28
C ILE A 21 27.12 -17.01 -15.26
N TRP A 22 27.85 -16.36 -14.36
CA TRP A 22 27.94 -14.90 -14.30
C TRP A 22 28.54 -14.31 -15.56
N ALA A 23 29.64 -14.85 -16.03
CA ALA A 23 30.29 -14.33 -17.24
C ALA A 23 29.38 -14.48 -18.48
N VAL A 24 28.63 -15.57 -18.62
CA VAL A 24 27.67 -15.79 -19.72
C VAL A 24 26.54 -14.75 -19.68
N GLU A 25 26.02 -14.39 -18.52
CA GLU A 25 25.00 -13.32 -18.40
C GLU A 25 25.56 -12.00 -18.95
N TYR A 26 26.77 -11.62 -18.51
CA TYR A 26 27.37 -10.35 -18.94
C TYR A 26 27.81 -10.37 -20.40
N ALA A 27 28.18 -11.51 -20.96
CA ALA A 27 28.36 -11.67 -22.41
C ALA A 27 27.04 -11.45 -23.18
N LEU A 28 25.93 -11.92 -22.66
CA LEU A 28 24.59 -11.63 -23.22
C LEU A 28 24.26 -10.13 -23.16
N LYS A 29 24.64 -9.44 -22.08
CA LYS A 29 24.50 -7.98 -22.00
C LYS A 29 25.35 -7.25 -23.02
N CYS A 30 26.56 -7.75 -23.33
CA CYS A 30 27.39 -7.17 -24.38
C CYS A 30 26.74 -7.30 -25.76
N ILE A 31 26.01 -8.38 -26.02
CA ILE A 31 25.29 -8.56 -27.30
C ILE A 31 24.21 -7.49 -27.52
N GLN A 32 23.68 -6.90 -26.46
CA GLN A 32 22.61 -5.89 -26.51
C GLN A 32 23.12 -4.50 -26.97
N ASP A 33 24.35 -4.11 -26.63
CA ASP A 33 24.86 -2.76 -26.89
C ASP A 33 26.33 -2.82 -27.38
N GLU A 34 26.64 -2.10 -28.46
CA GLU A 34 27.97 -2.08 -29.06
C GLU A 34 29.06 -1.44 -28.18
N ARG A 35 28.68 -0.60 -27.24
CA ARG A 35 29.58 0.07 -26.29
C ARG A 35 30.05 -0.84 -25.18
N ARG A 36 29.36 -1.95 -24.94
CA ARG A 36 29.66 -2.90 -23.87
C ARG A 36 30.73 -3.90 -24.31
N SER A 37 31.50 -4.38 -23.33
CA SER A 37 32.50 -5.41 -23.58
C SER A 37 32.77 -6.23 -22.32
N ILE A 38 33.24 -7.47 -22.51
CA ILE A 38 33.61 -8.39 -21.43
C ILE A 38 35.02 -8.95 -21.65
N THR A 39 35.80 -9.08 -20.58
CA THR A 39 37.08 -9.80 -20.56
C THR A 39 37.03 -10.86 -19.47
N TYR A 40 37.20 -12.12 -19.82
CA TYR A 40 37.25 -13.23 -18.89
C TYR A 40 38.72 -13.57 -18.57
N GLU A 41 39.08 -13.62 -17.25
CA GLU A 41 40.45 -13.72 -16.75
C GLU A 41 41.41 -12.61 -17.32
N ASP A 42 41.21 -11.36 -16.86
CA ASP A 42 42.02 -10.22 -17.35
C ASP A 42 43.50 -10.36 -16.99
N LEU A 43 44.38 -9.95 -17.90
CA LEU A 43 45.86 -9.95 -17.71
C LEU A 43 46.42 -8.65 -17.14
N ASP A 44 45.65 -7.58 -17.22
CA ASP A 44 46.10 -6.29 -16.68
C ASP A 44 46.30 -6.43 -15.18
N PRO A 45 47.55 -6.25 -14.67
CA PRO A 45 47.80 -6.38 -13.24
C PRO A 45 46.89 -5.54 -12.38
N ASP A 46 46.43 -4.39 -12.89
CA ASP A 46 45.52 -3.49 -12.20
C ASP A 46 44.07 -3.98 -12.23
N LEU A 47 43.72 -4.90 -13.10
CA LEU A 47 42.36 -5.49 -13.24
C LEU A 47 42.32 -6.93 -12.71
N ALA A 48 43.43 -7.65 -12.74
CA ALA A 48 43.50 -9.06 -12.36
C ALA A 48 43.41 -9.31 -10.84
N GLU A 49 43.76 -8.32 -9.97
CA GLU A 49 43.70 -8.52 -8.50
C GLU A 49 42.25 -8.71 -8.03
N GLY A 50 41.89 -9.95 -7.65
CA GLY A 50 40.59 -10.28 -7.15
C GLY A 50 39.48 -10.16 -8.18
N SER A 51 39.72 -10.52 -9.43
CA SER A 51 38.79 -10.50 -10.57
C SER A 51 38.74 -11.87 -11.22
N GLU A 52 37.51 -12.34 -11.53
CA GLU A 52 37.26 -13.48 -12.42
C GLU A 52 37.00 -12.99 -13.86
N PHE A 53 36.26 -11.90 -13.99
CA PHE A 53 36.03 -11.20 -15.25
C PHE A 53 35.77 -9.71 -15.03
N THR A 54 36.01 -8.95 -16.08
CA THR A 54 35.70 -7.52 -16.14
C THR A 54 34.62 -7.26 -17.20
N TYR A 55 33.77 -6.26 -16.94
CA TYR A 55 32.73 -5.82 -17.85
C TYR A 55 32.74 -4.31 -17.94
N VAL A 56 32.66 -3.78 -19.15
CA VAL A 56 32.52 -2.34 -19.40
C VAL A 56 31.12 -2.07 -19.90
N ASP A 57 30.41 -1.17 -19.21
CA ASP A 57 29.04 -0.81 -19.54
C ASP A 57 28.96 0.25 -20.67
N GLU A 58 27.74 0.66 -21.02
CA GLU A 58 27.46 1.66 -22.06
C GLU A 58 27.94 3.09 -21.73
N HIS A 59 28.28 3.33 -20.47
CA HIS A 59 28.81 4.61 -19.95
C HIS A 59 30.34 4.58 -19.79
N ASP A 60 30.99 3.57 -20.32
CA ASP A 60 32.43 3.32 -20.18
C ASP A 60 32.89 3.10 -18.73
N SER A 61 31.93 2.69 -17.83
CA SER A 61 32.26 2.33 -16.48
C SER A 61 32.74 0.88 -16.40
N THR A 62 33.86 0.67 -15.74
CA THR A 62 34.44 -0.67 -15.57
C THR A 62 33.91 -1.34 -14.31
N HIS A 63 33.30 -2.50 -14.48
CA HIS A 63 32.80 -3.38 -13.44
C HIS A 63 33.69 -4.60 -13.29
N VAL A 64 34.16 -4.86 -12.09
CA VAL A 64 35.06 -5.98 -11.77
C VAL A 64 34.31 -7.01 -10.97
N PHE A 65 34.28 -8.24 -11.41
CA PHE A 65 33.50 -9.30 -10.79
C PHE A 65 34.40 -10.32 -10.11
N GLN A 66 34.13 -10.55 -8.83
CA GLN A 66 34.66 -11.68 -8.10
C GLN A 66 33.54 -12.57 -7.63
N VAL A 67 33.53 -13.82 -8.09
CA VAL A 67 32.47 -14.76 -7.84
C VAL A 67 33.00 -15.92 -6.99
N LYS A 68 32.34 -16.25 -5.91
CA LYS A 68 32.81 -17.34 -5.00
C LYS A 68 31.69 -18.33 -4.71
N ARG A 69 31.88 -19.55 -5.16
CA ARG A 69 31.08 -20.71 -4.79
C ARG A 69 31.65 -21.29 -3.49
N GLN A 70 31.00 -21.11 -2.35
CA GLN A 70 31.48 -21.63 -1.06
C GLN A 70 30.89 -23.02 -0.78
N LYS A 71 31.72 -23.87 -0.15
CA LYS A 71 31.38 -25.22 0.28
C LYS A 71 31.27 -25.40 1.78
N ASP A 72 31.48 -24.34 2.55
CA ASP A 72 31.57 -24.49 4.02
C ASP A 72 30.19 -24.51 4.68
N THR A 73 30.15 -25.16 5.84
CA THR A 73 29.01 -25.38 6.72
C THR A 73 28.43 -24.11 7.38
N SER A 74 28.91 -22.93 7.03
CA SER A 74 28.41 -21.65 7.52
C SER A 74 27.41 -21.03 6.51
N ASP A 75 26.22 -20.75 6.97
CA ASP A 75 25.15 -20.17 6.16
C ASP A 75 25.33 -18.69 5.78
N LYS A 76 26.43 -18.06 6.16
CA LYS A 76 26.69 -16.62 5.94
C LYS A 76 28.18 -16.33 5.73
N TRP A 77 28.45 -15.36 4.84
CA TRP A 77 29.75 -14.72 4.77
C TRP A 77 29.98 -13.82 5.98
N THR A 78 31.14 -13.94 6.60
CA THR A 78 31.57 -13.04 7.68
C THR A 78 32.67 -12.11 7.18
N ILE A 79 32.85 -10.95 7.82
CA ILE A 79 33.91 -9.99 7.52
C ILE A 79 35.28 -10.69 7.52
N ASP A 80 35.57 -11.49 8.53
CA ASP A 80 36.86 -12.22 8.68
C ASP A 80 37.07 -13.22 7.53
N SER A 81 35.98 -13.83 7.00
CA SER A 81 36.12 -14.79 5.89
C SER A 81 36.39 -14.08 4.58
N LEU A 82 35.83 -12.91 4.36
CA LEU A 82 36.07 -12.08 3.19
C LEU A 82 37.47 -11.43 3.23
N GLU A 83 37.90 -10.99 4.41
CA GLU A 83 39.25 -10.43 4.63
C GLU A 83 40.33 -11.48 4.35
N ARG A 84 40.18 -12.69 4.90
CA ARG A 84 41.11 -13.80 4.59
C ARG A 84 41.20 -14.12 3.10
N LYS A 85 40.16 -13.90 2.36
CA LYS A 85 40.13 -14.06 0.90
C LYS A 85 40.55 -12.78 0.13
N ARG A 86 41.01 -11.74 0.84
CA ARG A 86 41.48 -10.46 0.31
C ARG A 86 40.41 -9.69 -0.50
N ILE A 87 39.13 -9.99 -0.28
CA ILE A 87 38.05 -9.34 -1.02
C ILE A 87 38.03 -7.82 -0.78
N PHE A 88 38.19 -7.40 0.47
CA PHE A 88 38.19 -5.97 0.81
C PHE A 88 39.42 -5.25 0.30
N LYS A 89 40.59 -5.89 0.28
CA LYS A 89 41.80 -5.31 -0.32
C LYS A 89 41.62 -5.07 -1.83
N ALA A 90 41.07 -6.06 -2.55
CA ALA A 90 40.78 -5.94 -3.98
C ALA A 90 39.74 -4.85 -4.23
N ALA A 91 38.65 -4.85 -3.47
CA ALA A 91 37.59 -3.85 -3.56
C ALA A 91 38.14 -2.42 -3.37
N ARG A 92 38.98 -2.19 -2.37
CA ARG A 92 39.61 -0.88 -2.13
C ARG A 92 40.48 -0.43 -3.33
N SER A 93 41.26 -1.34 -3.87
CA SER A 93 42.12 -1.04 -5.06
C SER A 93 41.26 -0.62 -6.26
N HIS A 94 40.20 -1.40 -6.56
CA HIS A 94 39.36 -1.10 -7.74
C HIS A 94 38.52 0.16 -7.53
N VAL A 95 37.93 0.35 -6.36
CA VAL A 95 37.13 1.55 -6.06
C VAL A 95 38.01 2.81 -6.08
N ALA A 96 39.21 2.75 -5.53
CA ALA A 96 40.17 3.86 -5.62
C ALA A 96 40.52 4.22 -7.09
N ALA A 97 40.48 3.24 -7.99
CA ALA A 97 40.64 3.42 -9.44
C ALA A 97 39.32 3.79 -10.16
N LYS A 98 38.26 4.17 -9.42
CA LYS A 98 36.90 4.52 -9.92
C LYS A 98 36.19 3.39 -10.67
N ARG A 99 36.44 2.14 -10.30
CA ARG A 99 35.76 0.95 -10.82
C ARG A 99 34.73 0.45 -9.85
N GLN A 100 33.67 -0.18 -10.34
CA GLN A 100 32.66 -0.84 -9.52
C GLN A 100 33.10 -2.27 -9.23
N TYR A 101 33.06 -2.68 -7.97
CA TYR A 101 33.49 -4.01 -7.55
C TYR A 101 32.30 -4.88 -7.11
N HIS A 102 32.07 -5.98 -7.83
CA HIS A 102 30.93 -6.87 -7.63
C HIS A 102 31.37 -8.18 -6.98
N PHE A 103 30.78 -8.50 -5.84
CA PHE A 103 31.00 -9.77 -5.17
C PHE A 103 29.76 -10.67 -5.33
N GLY A 104 29.87 -11.72 -6.13
CA GLY A 104 28.83 -12.71 -6.36
C GLY A 104 29.01 -13.96 -5.51
N SER A 105 27.94 -14.48 -4.88
CA SER A 105 28.00 -15.68 -4.04
C SER A 105 26.66 -16.42 -4.00
N MET A 106 26.70 -17.72 -3.65
CA MET A 106 25.51 -18.50 -3.31
C MET A 106 25.03 -18.25 -1.87
N ILE A 107 25.87 -17.69 -1.03
CA ILE A 107 25.64 -17.54 0.41
C ILE A 107 25.40 -16.09 0.77
N SER A 108 24.51 -15.88 1.72
CA SER A 108 24.07 -14.55 2.16
C SER A 108 25.22 -13.70 2.74
N CYS A 109 25.24 -12.44 2.35
CA CYS A 109 26.02 -11.34 2.91
C CYS A 109 25.11 -10.12 3.20
N THR A 110 23.96 -10.37 3.78
CA THR A 110 22.85 -9.41 3.94
C THR A 110 23.29 -8.09 4.57
N LYS A 111 24.01 -8.12 5.69
CA LYS A 111 24.46 -6.89 6.37
C LYS A 111 25.45 -6.07 5.56
N LEU A 112 26.37 -6.73 4.85
CA LEU A 112 27.32 -6.04 3.99
C LEU A 112 26.62 -5.42 2.78
N ARG A 113 25.65 -6.12 2.20
CA ARG A 113 24.81 -5.59 1.12
C ARG A 113 24.01 -4.38 1.59
N GLU A 114 23.42 -4.44 2.78
CA GLU A 114 22.67 -3.34 3.38
C GLU A 114 23.57 -2.12 3.64
N LEU A 115 24.75 -2.32 4.24
CA LEU A 115 25.74 -1.27 4.42
C LEU A 115 26.17 -0.63 3.09
N SER A 116 26.40 -1.45 2.06
CA SER A 116 26.76 -0.97 0.72
C SER A 116 25.63 -0.19 0.05
N ASN A 117 24.37 -0.61 0.23
CA ASN A 117 23.21 0.14 -0.26
C ASN A 117 23.11 1.51 0.43
N HIS A 118 23.15 1.54 1.77
CA HIS A 118 23.13 2.81 2.50
C HIS A 118 24.31 3.73 2.15
N ALA A 119 25.47 3.15 1.87
CA ALA A 119 26.61 3.96 1.43
C ALA A 119 26.36 4.64 0.09
N ARG A 120 25.71 3.97 -0.87
CA ARG A 120 25.35 4.54 -2.19
C ARG A 120 24.22 5.56 -2.12
N GLU A 121 23.27 5.34 -1.24
CA GLU A 121 22.12 6.24 -1.04
C GLU A 121 22.47 7.51 -0.26
N SER A 122 23.64 7.54 0.39
CA SER A 122 24.05 8.67 1.23
C SER A 122 24.88 9.68 0.47
N ASP A 123 24.48 10.94 0.47
CA ASP A 123 25.17 12.05 -0.19
C ASP A 123 26.57 12.32 0.38
N ASN A 124 26.79 12.03 1.65
CA ASN A 124 28.03 12.25 2.37
C ASN A 124 28.22 11.26 3.52
N PHE A 125 29.45 11.20 4.03
CA PHE A 125 29.82 10.28 5.11
C PHE A 125 28.99 10.48 6.40
N ASN A 126 28.64 11.70 6.75
CA ASN A 126 27.88 11.98 7.97
C ASN A 126 26.45 11.44 7.87
N SER A 127 25.80 11.65 6.71
CA SER A 127 24.47 11.08 6.44
C SER A 127 24.50 9.56 6.52
N PHE A 128 25.51 8.93 5.93
CA PHE A 128 25.69 7.48 6.04
C PHE A 128 25.80 7.01 7.48
N VAL A 129 26.66 7.65 8.29
CA VAL A 129 26.85 7.30 9.71
C VAL A 129 25.54 7.48 10.48
N GLN A 130 24.78 8.52 10.21
CA GLN A 130 23.49 8.75 10.84
C GLN A 130 22.51 7.61 10.56
N TYR A 131 22.37 7.18 9.29
CA TYR A 131 21.52 6.04 8.92
C TYR A 131 21.98 4.73 9.60
N VAL A 132 23.27 4.42 9.52
CA VAL A 132 23.80 3.17 10.07
C VAL A 132 23.71 3.14 11.60
N SER A 133 23.85 4.28 12.27
CA SER A 133 23.77 4.37 13.74
C SER A 133 22.36 4.10 14.29
N ALA A 134 21.31 4.26 13.48
CA ALA A 134 19.95 3.89 13.85
C ALA A 134 19.78 2.37 14.04
N ASN A 135 20.66 1.55 13.45
CA ASN A 135 20.68 0.10 13.59
C ASN A 135 21.97 -0.37 14.25
N GLN A 136 21.89 -0.77 15.53
CA GLN A 136 23.05 -1.21 16.31
C GLN A 136 23.83 -2.38 15.69
N GLU A 137 23.16 -3.27 14.97
CA GLU A 137 23.83 -4.39 14.31
C GLU A 137 24.62 -3.94 13.09
N LEU A 138 24.05 -3.07 12.25
CA LEU A 138 24.74 -2.50 11.09
C LEU A 138 25.93 -1.65 11.55
N MET A 139 25.76 -0.87 12.60
CA MET A 139 26.82 -0.06 13.15
C MET A 139 28.00 -0.92 13.64
N ARG A 140 27.71 -2.04 14.32
CA ARG A 140 28.76 -3.00 14.75
C ARG A 140 29.49 -3.63 13.56
N GLU A 141 28.79 -3.98 12.50
CA GLU A 141 29.41 -4.52 11.29
C GLU A 141 30.24 -3.45 10.57
N PHE A 142 29.78 -2.20 10.52
CA PHE A 142 30.58 -1.10 9.98
C PHE A 142 31.85 -0.83 10.80
N GLU A 143 31.78 -0.83 12.12
CA GLU A 143 32.96 -0.67 12.99
C GLU A 143 33.99 -1.79 12.75
N LYS A 144 33.56 -3.04 12.64
CA LYS A 144 34.44 -4.17 12.31
C LYS A 144 35.13 -3.96 10.96
N LEU A 145 34.45 -3.40 9.96
CA LEU A 145 35.07 -3.05 8.69
C LEU A 145 36.11 -1.93 8.87
N ALA A 146 35.84 -0.95 9.72
CA ALA A 146 36.73 0.14 10.01
C ALA A 146 37.97 -0.26 10.83
N GLU A 147 37.95 -1.42 11.48
CA GLU A 147 39.12 -2.01 12.16
C GLU A 147 40.05 -2.74 11.21
N LEU A 148 39.65 -3.00 9.96
CA LEU A 148 40.48 -3.71 8.99
C LEU A 148 41.54 -2.78 8.38
N GLU A 149 42.82 -3.14 8.55
CA GLU A 149 43.95 -2.43 7.94
C GLU A 149 43.84 -2.36 6.40
N SER A 150 43.21 -3.36 5.78
CA SER A 150 42.99 -3.44 4.34
C SER A 150 42.05 -2.36 3.80
N LEU A 151 41.18 -1.79 4.64
CA LEU A 151 40.18 -0.81 4.24
C LEU A 151 40.53 0.66 4.62
N GLY A 152 41.34 0.86 5.65
CA GLY A 152 41.80 2.17 6.09
C GLY A 152 40.83 2.91 7.02
N SER A 153 40.65 4.22 6.87
CA SER A 153 39.80 5.03 7.72
C SER A 153 38.31 4.76 7.52
N ARG A 154 37.46 5.12 8.49
CA ARG A 154 36.00 5.01 8.39
C ARG A 154 35.43 5.64 7.11
N GLU A 155 35.95 6.79 6.71
CA GLU A 155 35.52 7.45 5.48
C GLU A 155 35.97 6.69 4.21
N GLU A 156 37.16 6.07 4.26
CA GLU A 156 37.63 5.18 3.18
C GLU A 156 36.76 3.93 3.07
N VAL A 157 36.37 3.34 4.21
CA VAL A 157 35.41 2.21 4.26
C VAL A 157 34.08 2.60 3.60
N TRP A 158 33.55 3.76 3.93
CA TRP A 158 32.32 4.27 3.28
C TRP A 158 32.49 4.41 1.76
N LYS A 159 33.58 5.00 1.29
CA LYS A 159 33.88 5.13 -0.16
C LYS A 159 34.02 3.76 -0.83
N VAL A 160 34.66 2.80 -0.17
CA VAL A 160 34.76 1.42 -0.69
C VAL A 160 33.38 0.78 -0.77
N LEU A 161 32.53 0.91 0.26
CA LEU A 161 31.18 0.39 0.28
C LEU A 161 30.29 1.00 -0.82
N GLN A 162 30.48 2.26 -1.19
CA GLN A 162 29.79 2.90 -2.32
C GLN A 162 30.08 2.22 -3.67
N GLY A 163 31.32 1.79 -3.87
CA GLY A 163 31.75 1.12 -5.10
C GLY A 163 31.62 -0.41 -5.05
N MET A 164 31.20 -1.00 -3.92
CA MET A 164 30.98 -2.44 -3.79
C MET A 164 29.52 -2.82 -4.01
N HIS A 165 29.31 -3.95 -4.68
CA HIS A 165 27.99 -4.56 -4.89
C HIS A 165 28.01 -6.01 -4.43
N PHE A 166 27.00 -6.43 -3.67
CA PHE A 166 26.88 -7.80 -3.20
C PHE A 166 25.65 -8.45 -3.83
N ALA A 167 25.85 -9.54 -4.55
CA ALA A 167 24.78 -10.31 -5.15
C ALA A 167 24.79 -11.76 -4.66
N VAL A 168 23.62 -12.29 -4.33
CA VAL A 168 23.44 -13.66 -3.83
C VAL A 168 22.52 -14.40 -4.77
N MET A 169 23.05 -15.43 -5.44
CA MET A 169 22.31 -16.20 -6.45
C MET A 169 22.57 -17.70 -6.25
N ASP A 170 21.49 -18.49 -6.18
CA ASP A 170 21.60 -19.94 -6.24
C ASP A 170 22.09 -20.40 -7.61
N GLU A 171 23.04 -21.36 -7.62
CA GLU A 171 23.65 -21.83 -8.87
C GLU A 171 22.63 -22.38 -9.85
N GLY A 172 21.70 -23.20 -9.37
CA GLY A 172 20.69 -23.88 -10.22
C GLY A 172 19.66 -22.93 -10.76
N GLU A 173 19.14 -22.06 -9.91
CA GLU A 173 18.18 -21.01 -10.30
C GLU A 173 18.81 -20.00 -11.25
N TYR A 174 20.02 -19.52 -10.94
CA TYR A 174 20.68 -18.53 -11.74
C TYR A 174 21.06 -19.06 -13.13
N LYS A 175 21.52 -20.33 -13.20
CA LYS A 175 21.80 -20.96 -14.49
C LYS A 175 20.54 -21.08 -15.35
N LYS A 176 19.39 -21.41 -14.77
CA LYS A 176 18.12 -21.43 -15.51
C LYS A 176 17.76 -20.05 -16.08
N ILE A 177 17.92 -18.99 -15.26
CA ILE A 177 17.68 -17.61 -15.69
C ILE A 177 18.57 -17.27 -16.89
N VAL A 178 19.87 -17.51 -16.80
CA VAL A 178 20.82 -17.19 -17.87
C VAL A 178 20.54 -18.03 -19.15
N ILE A 179 20.13 -19.29 -19.01
CA ILE A 179 19.69 -20.11 -20.14
C ILE A 179 18.46 -19.50 -20.82
N THR A 180 17.48 -19.05 -20.06
CA THR A 180 16.28 -18.40 -20.62
C THR A 180 16.63 -17.09 -21.32
N LEU A 181 17.57 -16.31 -20.76
CA LEU A 181 18.10 -15.12 -21.39
C LEU A 181 18.75 -15.42 -22.73
N ALA A 182 19.59 -16.44 -22.81
CA ALA A 182 20.21 -16.87 -24.04
C ALA A 182 19.16 -17.27 -25.10
N GLU A 183 18.11 -18.01 -24.69
CA GLU A 183 16.98 -18.36 -25.58
C GLU A 183 16.19 -17.13 -26.07
N ALA A 184 16.14 -16.08 -25.23
CA ALA A 184 15.46 -14.84 -25.59
C ALA A 184 16.20 -14.05 -26.67
N MET A 185 17.53 -14.08 -26.62
CA MET A 185 18.38 -13.20 -27.40
C MET A 185 18.93 -13.86 -28.66
N LEU A 186 19.04 -15.15 -28.69
CA LEU A 186 19.74 -15.91 -29.72
C LEU A 186 18.88 -17.03 -30.30
N ASP A 187 19.00 -17.26 -31.61
CA ASP A 187 18.41 -18.37 -32.35
C ASP A 187 19.54 -19.32 -32.85
N GLY A 188 19.18 -20.57 -33.13
CA GLY A 188 20.08 -21.58 -33.66
C GLY A 188 20.17 -22.85 -32.81
N ALA A 189 19.85 -22.78 -31.51
CA ALA A 189 19.90 -23.94 -30.62
C ALA A 189 18.95 -23.82 -29.42
N GLU A 190 18.79 -24.90 -28.66
CA GLU A 190 18.09 -24.88 -27.37
C GLU A 190 18.92 -24.14 -26.30
N GLY A 191 18.29 -23.55 -25.30
CA GLY A 191 18.91 -22.66 -24.33
C GLY A 191 20.11 -23.23 -23.58
N SER A 192 20.10 -24.52 -23.24
CA SER A 192 21.27 -25.19 -22.63
C SER A 192 22.48 -25.28 -23.56
N VAL A 193 22.22 -25.42 -24.86
CA VAL A 193 23.26 -25.44 -25.90
C VAL A 193 23.77 -24.03 -26.15
N LEU A 194 22.86 -23.03 -26.20
CA LEU A 194 23.23 -21.61 -26.30
C LEU A 194 24.13 -21.17 -25.14
N PHE A 195 23.73 -21.50 -23.89
CA PHE A 195 24.55 -21.26 -22.71
C PHE A 195 25.95 -21.87 -22.83
N SER A 196 26.02 -23.15 -23.23
CA SER A 196 27.29 -23.85 -23.37
C SER A 196 28.16 -23.27 -24.48
N ALA A 197 27.55 -22.82 -25.56
CA ALA A 197 28.27 -22.20 -26.70
C ALA A 197 28.85 -20.86 -26.31
N ILE A 198 28.10 -20.00 -25.62
CA ILE A 198 28.60 -18.72 -25.10
C ILE A 198 29.74 -18.97 -24.10
N GLY A 199 29.56 -19.91 -23.18
CA GLY A 199 30.59 -20.32 -22.23
C GLY A 199 31.86 -20.79 -22.91
N SER A 200 31.76 -21.61 -23.99
CA SER A 200 32.89 -22.02 -24.80
C SER A 200 33.58 -20.82 -25.47
N VAL A 201 32.81 -19.88 -26.04
CA VAL A 201 33.36 -18.65 -26.63
C VAL A 201 34.20 -17.87 -25.62
N LEU A 202 33.73 -17.71 -24.39
CA LEU A 202 34.47 -17.02 -23.33
C LEU A 202 35.73 -17.78 -22.94
N LEU A 203 35.65 -19.09 -22.77
CA LEU A 203 36.80 -19.94 -22.39
C LEU A 203 37.84 -20.07 -23.48
N ASP A 204 37.41 -20.09 -24.76
CA ASP A 204 38.32 -20.15 -25.92
C ASP A 204 39.02 -18.80 -26.18
N ASN A 205 38.49 -17.70 -25.59
CA ASN A 205 39.01 -16.34 -25.78
C ASN A 205 39.38 -15.70 -24.43
N LEU A 206 39.93 -16.47 -23.50
CA LEU A 206 40.46 -15.96 -22.24
C LEU A 206 41.39 -14.77 -22.51
N ARG A 207 41.30 -13.76 -21.62
CA ARG A 207 42.22 -12.59 -21.67
C ARG A 207 42.04 -11.66 -22.85
N LYS A 208 41.01 -11.90 -23.66
CA LYS A 208 40.64 -11.00 -24.73
C LYS A 208 39.42 -10.18 -24.36
N ARG A 209 39.46 -8.90 -24.63
CA ARG A 209 38.26 -8.05 -24.57
C ARG A 209 37.35 -8.42 -25.73
N LEU A 210 36.13 -8.85 -25.43
CA LEU A 210 35.12 -9.23 -26.41
C LEU A 210 34.03 -8.17 -26.44
N THR A 211 33.85 -7.57 -27.59
CA THR A 211 32.76 -6.63 -27.91
C THR A 211 31.56 -7.38 -28.48
N LYS A 212 30.41 -6.69 -28.66
CA LYS A 212 29.23 -7.23 -29.32
C LYS A 212 29.56 -7.92 -30.66
N ASN A 213 30.27 -7.22 -31.54
CA ASN A 213 30.56 -7.74 -32.89
C ASN A 213 31.43 -9.00 -32.83
N GLU A 214 32.46 -8.99 -31.98
CA GLU A 214 33.35 -10.16 -31.82
C GLU A 214 32.60 -11.36 -31.23
N LEU A 215 31.70 -11.13 -30.22
CA LEU A 215 30.88 -12.18 -29.67
C LEU A 215 29.89 -12.76 -30.70
N LEU A 216 29.25 -11.92 -31.49
CA LEU A 216 28.34 -12.36 -32.55
C LEU A 216 29.08 -13.09 -33.68
N ASP A 217 30.24 -12.66 -34.09
CA ASP A 217 31.09 -13.34 -35.11
C ASP A 217 31.52 -14.73 -34.63
N LEU A 218 31.92 -14.86 -33.37
CA LEU A 218 32.31 -16.14 -32.78
C LEU A 218 31.11 -17.09 -32.58
N LEU A 219 29.92 -16.56 -32.24
CA LEU A 219 28.70 -17.32 -32.14
C LEU A 219 28.15 -17.75 -33.50
N ALA A 220 28.29 -16.91 -34.51
CA ALA A 220 27.94 -17.23 -35.90
C ALA A 220 28.71 -18.43 -36.43
N GLN A 221 29.97 -18.59 -36.03
CA GLN A 221 30.81 -19.79 -36.38
C GLN A 221 30.24 -21.08 -35.76
N LYS A 222 29.37 -20.94 -34.74
CA LYS A 222 28.65 -22.05 -34.07
C LYS A 222 27.19 -22.14 -34.54
N GLU A 223 26.82 -21.50 -35.63
CA GLU A 223 25.45 -21.42 -36.19
C GLU A 223 24.42 -20.77 -35.26
N ILE A 224 24.86 -19.84 -34.41
CA ILE A 224 24.02 -19.10 -33.46
C ILE A 224 23.94 -17.65 -33.90
N PHE A 225 22.74 -17.11 -34.08
CA PHE A 225 22.46 -15.79 -34.63
C PHE A 225 21.52 -14.97 -33.78
N VAL A 226 21.63 -13.65 -33.86
CA VAL A 226 20.59 -12.74 -33.28
C VAL A 226 19.37 -12.77 -34.23
N PRO A 227 18.17 -12.85 -33.68
CA PRO A 227 16.94 -12.83 -34.48
C PRO A 227 16.84 -11.57 -35.35
N GLU A 228 16.41 -11.73 -36.59
CA GLU A 228 16.16 -10.63 -37.52
C GLU A 228 15.00 -9.72 -37.05
N ASP A 229 14.91 -8.47 -37.55
CA ASP A 229 13.87 -7.47 -37.25
C ASP A 229 12.45 -8.00 -37.43
N LYS A 230 12.23 -8.92 -38.36
CA LYS A 230 10.97 -9.60 -38.58
C LYS A 230 10.51 -10.42 -37.35
N ALA A 231 11.46 -11.06 -36.67
CA ALA A 231 11.13 -11.83 -35.44
C ALA A 231 10.84 -10.90 -34.25
N LYS A 232 11.48 -9.71 -34.20
CA LYS A 232 11.16 -8.67 -33.21
C LYS A 232 9.75 -8.14 -33.42
N GLN A 233 9.39 -7.84 -34.67
CA GLN A 233 8.04 -7.39 -35.01
C GLN A 233 6.99 -8.45 -34.69
N THR A 234 7.22 -9.71 -35.03
CA THR A 234 6.32 -10.82 -34.68
C THR A 234 6.15 -10.96 -33.17
N ALA A 235 7.22 -10.83 -32.37
CA ALA A 235 7.14 -10.86 -30.92
C ALA A 235 6.28 -9.70 -30.38
N ARG A 236 6.49 -8.50 -30.92
CA ARG A 236 5.71 -7.31 -30.55
C ARG A 236 4.22 -7.48 -30.86
N ASP A 237 3.87 -7.94 -32.04
CA ASP A 237 2.48 -8.14 -32.42
C ASP A 237 1.82 -9.18 -31.49
N LYS A 238 2.51 -10.26 -31.18
CA LYS A 238 1.99 -11.31 -30.27
C LYS A 238 1.85 -10.87 -28.81
N VAL A 239 2.80 -10.08 -28.31
CA VAL A 239 2.74 -9.45 -26.97
C VAL A 239 1.53 -8.52 -26.88
N ARG A 240 1.36 -7.66 -27.87
CA ARG A 240 0.24 -6.72 -27.96
C ARG A 240 -1.11 -7.43 -28.10
N ASP A 241 -1.17 -8.49 -28.91
CA ASP A 241 -2.38 -9.32 -29.04
C ASP A 241 -2.76 -9.97 -27.69
N ALA A 242 -1.78 -10.48 -26.94
CA ALA A 242 -2.01 -11.06 -25.62
C ALA A 242 -2.55 -10.03 -24.63
N THR A 243 -1.90 -8.86 -24.57
CA THR A 243 -2.33 -7.74 -23.71
C THR A 243 -3.72 -7.22 -24.11
N ALA A 244 -4.00 -7.07 -25.39
CA ALA A 244 -5.31 -6.65 -25.89
C ALA A 244 -6.42 -7.67 -25.56
N ARG A 245 -6.10 -8.98 -25.60
CA ARG A 245 -7.06 -10.02 -25.13
C ARG A 245 -7.35 -9.88 -23.64
N TRP A 246 -6.31 -9.63 -22.83
CA TRP A 246 -6.47 -9.39 -21.40
C TRP A 246 -7.30 -8.12 -21.16
N GLN A 247 -6.97 -6.98 -21.78
CA GLN A 247 -7.72 -5.72 -21.64
C GLN A 247 -9.21 -5.89 -21.98
N ARG A 248 -9.51 -6.51 -23.13
CA ARG A 248 -10.92 -6.79 -23.50
C ARG A 248 -11.64 -7.67 -22.47
N SER A 249 -10.93 -8.58 -21.82
CA SER A 249 -11.53 -9.40 -20.78
C SER A 249 -11.82 -8.61 -19.51
N VAL A 250 -10.95 -7.67 -19.14
CA VAL A 250 -11.12 -6.80 -17.96
C VAL A 250 -12.22 -5.76 -18.23
N GLN A 251 -12.21 -5.10 -19.38
CA GLN A 251 -13.18 -4.06 -19.74
C GLN A 251 -14.63 -4.53 -19.64
N ARG A 252 -14.91 -5.81 -19.93
CA ARG A 252 -16.25 -6.39 -19.76
C ARG A 252 -16.71 -6.49 -18.30
N GLU A 253 -15.77 -6.50 -17.37
CA GLU A 253 -16.03 -6.58 -15.93
C GLU A 253 -16.08 -5.20 -15.27
N LEU A 254 -15.65 -4.14 -15.97
CA LEU A 254 -15.60 -2.78 -15.45
C LEU A 254 -16.94 -2.07 -15.51
N LEU A 255 -17.12 -1.12 -14.59
CA LEU A 255 -18.25 -0.18 -14.66
C LEU A 255 -18.04 0.80 -15.82
N ASP A 256 -19.12 1.09 -16.55
CA ASP A 256 -19.16 2.13 -17.57
C ASP A 256 -20.22 3.19 -17.17
N PRO A 257 -19.83 4.45 -16.95
CA PRO A 257 -18.48 5.02 -17.11
C PRO A 257 -17.47 4.56 -16.05
N GLU A 258 -16.23 4.48 -16.47
CA GLU A 258 -15.14 3.98 -15.62
C GLU A 258 -14.91 4.87 -14.40
N ILE A 259 -14.56 4.25 -13.28
CA ILE A 259 -14.15 4.92 -12.04
C ILE A 259 -12.63 5.01 -12.02
N LEU A 260 -12.10 6.24 -12.02
CA LEU A 260 -10.66 6.46 -11.82
C LEU A 260 -10.27 6.10 -10.38
N ARG A 261 -9.13 5.44 -10.23
CA ARG A 261 -8.62 4.96 -8.94
C ARG A 261 -7.39 5.75 -8.52
N ASP A 262 -7.38 6.21 -7.27
CA ASP A 262 -6.24 6.95 -6.71
C ASP A 262 -5.00 6.06 -6.62
N GLU A 263 -5.17 4.77 -6.35
CA GLU A 263 -4.11 3.78 -6.32
C GLU A 263 -3.37 3.67 -7.66
N THR A 264 -4.02 3.96 -8.77
CA THR A 264 -3.37 4.02 -10.09
C THR A 264 -2.39 5.19 -10.17
N THR A 265 -2.76 6.35 -9.63
CA THR A 265 -1.89 7.53 -9.59
C THR A 265 -0.68 7.31 -8.68
N GLU A 266 -0.90 6.69 -7.53
CA GLU A 266 0.15 6.31 -6.60
C GLU A 266 1.17 5.37 -7.27
N LEU A 267 0.69 4.31 -7.92
CA LEU A 267 1.53 3.38 -8.69
C LEU A 267 2.37 4.08 -9.75
N ILE A 268 1.77 4.97 -10.53
CA ILE A 268 2.48 5.68 -11.62
C ILE A 268 3.62 6.51 -11.05
N ASN A 269 3.40 7.21 -9.94
CA ASN A 269 4.41 8.05 -9.30
C ASN A 269 5.60 7.24 -8.72
N GLN A 270 5.36 5.99 -8.36
CA GLN A 270 6.35 5.09 -7.77
C GLN A 270 7.04 4.17 -8.77
N LEU A 271 6.52 4.06 -10.00
CA LEU A 271 6.97 3.08 -11.01
C LEU A 271 8.47 3.16 -11.35
N ASP A 272 9.09 4.33 -11.26
CA ASP A 272 10.51 4.50 -11.59
C ASP A 272 11.43 3.94 -10.49
N SER A 273 10.95 3.84 -9.26
CA SER A 273 11.70 3.33 -8.11
C SER A 273 11.44 1.86 -7.79
N ILE A 274 10.32 1.30 -8.26
CA ILE A 274 9.84 -0.03 -7.87
C ILE A 274 9.98 -1.01 -9.04
N ARG A 275 10.61 -2.16 -8.76
CA ARG A 275 10.78 -3.24 -9.74
C ARG A 275 9.67 -4.29 -9.68
N LEU A 276 9.13 -4.57 -8.50
CA LEU A 276 8.05 -5.53 -8.29
C LEU A 276 6.98 -4.92 -7.39
N SER A 277 5.74 -4.82 -7.89
CA SER A 277 4.59 -4.31 -7.15
C SER A 277 3.50 -5.36 -7.04
N PHE A 278 2.93 -5.51 -5.83
CA PHE A 278 1.76 -6.34 -5.55
C PHE A 278 0.54 -5.45 -5.31
N ILE A 279 -0.41 -5.49 -6.23
CA ILE A 279 -1.72 -4.85 -6.09
C ILE A 279 -2.64 -5.83 -5.38
N VAL A 280 -2.99 -5.53 -4.14
CA VAL A 280 -3.74 -6.44 -3.26
C VAL A 280 -5.10 -5.86 -2.88
N GLY A 281 -6.06 -6.72 -2.56
CA GLY A 281 -7.39 -6.30 -2.10
C GLY A 281 -8.37 -7.48 -2.09
N VAL A 282 -9.56 -7.24 -1.56
CA VAL A 282 -10.63 -8.25 -1.52
C VAL A 282 -11.16 -8.59 -2.92
N ALA A 283 -11.90 -9.69 -3.06
CA ALA A 283 -12.56 -10.02 -4.32
C ALA A 283 -13.58 -8.94 -4.69
N GLY A 284 -13.54 -8.47 -5.95
CA GLY A 284 -14.46 -7.41 -6.43
C GLY A 284 -14.05 -5.98 -6.05
N SER A 285 -12.91 -5.75 -5.38
CA SER A 285 -12.43 -4.40 -5.02
C SER A 285 -11.97 -3.54 -6.20
N GLY A 286 -11.84 -4.11 -7.40
CA GLY A 286 -11.40 -3.37 -8.59
C GLY A 286 -9.89 -3.45 -8.88
N LYS A 287 -9.17 -4.43 -8.35
CA LYS A 287 -7.73 -4.65 -8.66
C LYS A 287 -7.43 -4.63 -10.15
N SER A 288 -8.21 -5.41 -10.94
CA SER A 288 -8.03 -5.47 -12.40
C SER A 288 -8.35 -4.13 -13.08
N ALA A 289 -9.20 -3.26 -12.49
CA ALA A 289 -9.44 -1.90 -12.97
C ALA A 289 -8.18 -1.03 -12.79
N VAL A 290 -7.60 -1.03 -11.58
CA VAL A 290 -6.33 -0.32 -11.29
C VAL A 290 -5.23 -0.75 -12.26
N VAL A 291 -5.09 -2.07 -12.46
CA VAL A 291 -4.10 -2.64 -13.38
C VAL A 291 -4.37 -2.21 -14.83
N ASN A 292 -5.65 -2.18 -15.26
CA ASN A 292 -6.01 -1.77 -16.62
C ASN A 292 -5.67 -0.29 -16.89
N GLN A 293 -6.05 0.59 -15.96
CA GLN A 293 -5.72 2.02 -16.03
C GLN A 293 -4.19 2.24 -16.09
N LEU A 294 -3.44 1.47 -15.32
CA LEU A 294 -1.99 1.51 -15.33
C LEU A 294 -1.41 1.04 -16.67
N VAL A 295 -1.93 -0.07 -17.22
CA VAL A 295 -1.50 -0.60 -18.53
C VAL A 295 -1.77 0.41 -19.64
N GLU A 296 -2.94 1.04 -19.66
CA GLU A 296 -3.28 2.09 -20.64
C GLU A 296 -2.31 3.28 -20.55
N LYS A 297 -1.98 3.70 -19.32
CA LYS A 297 -1.02 4.78 -19.08
C LYS A 297 0.39 4.42 -19.58
N LEU A 298 0.88 3.23 -19.23
CA LEU A 298 2.18 2.72 -19.67
C LEU A 298 2.28 2.62 -21.19
N GLN A 299 1.23 2.10 -21.84
CA GLN A 299 1.13 2.04 -23.29
C GLN A 299 1.16 3.45 -23.93
N SER A 300 0.48 4.43 -23.32
CA SER A 300 0.51 5.83 -23.76
C SER A 300 1.91 6.45 -23.65
N GLN A 301 2.74 5.96 -22.76
CA GLN A 301 4.15 6.33 -22.57
C GLN A 301 5.11 5.51 -23.45
N ASN A 302 4.59 4.72 -24.39
CA ASN A 302 5.35 3.88 -25.33
C ASN A 302 6.10 2.71 -24.67
N ALA A 303 5.71 2.29 -23.45
CA ALA A 303 6.20 1.06 -22.84
C ALA A 303 5.62 -0.17 -23.55
N GLU A 304 6.41 -1.24 -23.67
CA GLU A 304 5.90 -2.52 -24.15
C GLU A 304 5.40 -3.33 -22.96
N VAL A 305 4.12 -3.66 -22.96
CA VAL A 305 3.45 -4.33 -21.83
C VAL A 305 2.95 -5.69 -22.26
N LEU A 306 3.28 -6.72 -21.47
CA LEU A 306 2.66 -8.04 -21.54
C LEU A 306 1.77 -8.25 -20.33
N ALA A 307 0.46 -8.24 -20.54
CA ALA A 307 -0.53 -8.50 -19.48
C ALA A 307 -1.33 -9.77 -19.77
N PHE A 308 -1.55 -10.58 -18.74
CA PHE A 308 -2.39 -11.79 -18.82
C PHE A 308 -2.98 -12.16 -17.44
N ARG A 309 -4.02 -13.01 -17.46
CA ARG A 309 -4.68 -13.55 -16.26
C ARG A 309 -4.32 -15.02 -16.08
N LEU A 310 -3.99 -15.40 -14.85
CA LEU A 310 -3.68 -16.78 -14.49
C LEU A 310 -4.95 -17.64 -14.31
N ASP A 311 -6.03 -17.10 -13.78
CA ASP A 311 -7.27 -17.83 -13.50
C ASP A 311 -7.93 -18.43 -14.75
N ARG A 312 -7.60 -17.91 -15.95
CA ARG A 312 -8.07 -18.42 -17.26
C ARG A 312 -7.06 -19.32 -17.95
N CYS A 313 -5.87 -19.52 -17.37
CA CYS A 313 -4.89 -20.43 -17.88
C CYS A 313 -5.21 -21.87 -17.40
N ALA A 314 -5.01 -22.87 -18.27
CA ALA A 314 -4.94 -24.25 -17.81
C ALA A 314 -3.58 -24.47 -17.15
N ASP A 315 -3.51 -25.42 -16.21
CA ASP A 315 -2.31 -25.72 -15.41
C ASP A 315 -1.04 -25.96 -16.28
N PHE A 316 0.08 -25.41 -15.85
CA PHE A 316 1.36 -25.48 -16.55
C PHE A 316 2.52 -25.58 -15.56
N ASN A 317 3.65 -26.12 -16.00
CA ASN A 317 4.81 -26.38 -15.15
C ASN A 317 6.12 -25.81 -15.72
N SER A 318 6.06 -24.88 -16.65
CA SER A 318 7.22 -24.13 -17.15
C SER A 318 6.80 -22.83 -17.83
N THR A 319 7.67 -21.83 -17.84
CA THR A 319 7.49 -20.53 -18.52
C THR A 319 7.30 -20.71 -20.04
N LYS A 320 7.98 -21.69 -20.65
CA LYS A 320 7.81 -22.04 -22.08
C LYS A 320 6.40 -22.53 -22.39
N LYS A 321 5.79 -23.36 -21.50
CA LYS A 321 4.40 -23.81 -21.68
C LYS A 321 3.42 -22.66 -21.50
N LEU A 322 3.65 -21.76 -20.55
CA LEU A 322 2.86 -20.54 -20.41
C LEU A 322 2.93 -19.68 -21.67
N GLY A 323 4.13 -19.47 -22.24
CA GLY A 323 4.30 -18.74 -23.50
C GLY A 323 3.46 -19.34 -24.64
N LYS A 324 3.45 -20.67 -24.79
CA LYS A 324 2.59 -21.36 -25.78
C LYS A 324 1.09 -21.15 -25.53
N ARG A 325 0.65 -21.11 -24.26
CA ARG A 325 -0.75 -20.84 -23.91
C ARG A 325 -1.18 -19.43 -24.24
N LEU A 326 -0.25 -18.48 -24.06
CA LEU A 326 -0.45 -17.08 -24.42
C LEU A 326 -0.25 -16.80 -25.92
N GLU A 327 0.07 -17.87 -26.72
CA GLU A 327 0.36 -17.79 -28.15
C GLU A 327 1.59 -16.92 -28.48
N LEU A 328 2.54 -16.87 -27.55
CA LEU A 328 3.79 -16.16 -27.70
C LEU A 328 4.84 -17.03 -28.42
N PRO A 329 5.80 -16.41 -29.15
CA PRO A 329 6.83 -17.17 -29.88
C PRO A 329 7.82 -17.90 -28.97
N LYS A 330 8.05 -17.39 -27.74
CA LYS A 330 8.93 -17.99 -26.71
C LYS A 330 8.27 -17.91 -25.31
N SER A 331 9.05 -18.01 -24.20
CA SER A 331 8.55 -17.72 -22.86
C SER A 331 8.02 -16.28 -22.78
N PRO A 332 7.16 -15.95 -21.81
CA PRO A 332 6.61 -14.60 -21.69
C PRO A 332 7.69 -13.52 -21.58
N VAL A 333 8.69 -13.72 -20.71
CA VAL A 333 9.81 -12.76 -20.54
C VAL A 333 10.62 -12.63 -21.81
N ALA A 334 11.01 -13.74 -22.41
CA ALA A 334 11.79 -13.75 -23.65
C ALA A 334 11.06 -13.08 -24.82
N SER A 335 9.72 -13.27 -24.90
CA SER A 335 8.89 -12.63 -25.91
C SER A 335 8.74 -11.14 -25.66
N LEU A 336 8.54 -10.74 -24.41
CA LEU A 336 8.41 -9.34 -24.01
C LEU A 336 9.71 -8.56 -24.24
N GLN A 337 10.84 -9.12 -23.82
CA GLN A 337 12.15 -8.49 -24.03
C GLN A 337 12.44 -8.28 -25.52
N ARG A 338 12.17 -9.29 -26.34
CA ARG A 338 12.31 -9.18 -27.80
C ARG A 338 11.37 -8.13 -28.40
N ALA A 339 10.15 -8.03 -27.90
CA ALA A 339 9.15 -7.04 -28.31
C ALA A 339 9.54 -5.61 -27.92
N ALA A 340 10.07 -5.45 -26.71
CA ALA A 340 10.47 -4.14 -26.17
C ALA A 340 11.67 -3.56 -26.91
N ASN A 341 12.66 -4.38 -27.29
CA ASN A 341 13.89 -3.97 -27.91
C ASN A 341 14.68 -2.98 -27.01
N GLU A 342 14.55 -1.69 -27.15
CA GLU A 342 15.16 -0.65 -26.30
C GLU A 342 14.14 0.14 -25.48
N ARG A 343 12.87 -0.27 -25.52
CA ARG A 343 11.79 0.39 -24.78
C ARG A 343 11.66 -0.20 -23.39
N ASP A 344 11.00 0.55 -22.51
CA ASP A 344 10.57 0.04 -21.24
C ASP A 344 9.67 -1.19 -21.39
N ALA A 345 9.98 -2.22 -20.63
CA ALA A 345 9.23 -3.48 -20.61
C ALA A 345 8.54 -3.67 -19.26
N VAL A 346 7.26 -4.02 -19.30
CA VAL A 346 6.46 -4.28 -18.10
C VAL A 346 5.70 -5.57 -18.24
N LEU A 347 5.87 -6.47 -17.26
CA LEU A 347 5.13 -7.72 -17.14
C LEU A 347 4.00 -7.56 -16.13
N VAL A 348 2.78 -7.85 -16.53
CA VAL A 348 1.59 -7.77 -15.69
C VAL A 348 0.98 -9.16 -15.52
N ILE A 349 0.90 -9.61 -14.28
CA ILE A 349 0.32 -10.91 -13.89
C ILE A 349 -0.93 -10.64 -13.07
N ASP A 350 -2.09 -10.79 -13.70
CA ASP A 350 -3.38 -10.62 -13.03
C ASP A 350 -3.88 -11.96 -12.45
N GLN A 351 -4.57 -11.91 -11.30
CA GLN A 351 -5.12 -13.07 -10.58
C GLN A 351 -4.03 -14.10 -10.16
N LEU A 352 -2.95 -13.63 -9.54
CA LEU A 352 -1.89 -14.50 -9.02
C LEU A 352 -2.44 -15.51 -7.99
N ASP A 353 -3.50 -15.16 -7.28
CA ASP A 353 -4.19 -16.08 -6.35
C ASP A 353 -4.60 -17.41 -7.00
N ALA A 354 -4.69 -17.51 -8.32
CA ALA A 354 -4.95 -18.78 -9.01
C ALA A 354 -3.90 -19.88 -8.73
N ILE A 355 -2.64 -19.50 -8.47
CA ILE A 355 -1.57 -20.44 -8.09
C ILE A 355 -1.47 -20.69 -6.58
N SER A 356 -2.26 -19.96 -5.78
CA SER A 356 -2.24 -20.10 -4.33
C SER A 356 -2.64 -21.49 -3.87
N LEU A 357 -1.99 -21.98 -2.81
CA LEU A 357 -2.46 -23.16 -2.08
C LEU A 357 -3.88 -22.98 -1.56
N MET A 358 -4.29 -21.73 -1.35
CA MET A 358 -5.62 -21.40 -0.84
C MET A 358 -6.69 -21.49 -1.92
N SER A 359 -6.36 -21.25 -3.20
CA SER A 359 -7.30 -21.35 -4.31
C SER A 359 -7.39 -22.76 -4.91
N GLY A 360 -6.27 -23.49 -4.92
CA GLY A 360 -6.19 -24.84 -5.48
C GLY A 360 -6.43 -24.97 -7.00
N ARG A 361 -6.46 -23.82 -7.73
CA ARG A 361 -6.84 -23.80 -9.17
C ARG A 361 -5.72 -24.25 -10.10
N LEU A 362 -4.50 -23.81 -9.84
CA LEU A 362 -3.31 -24.12 -10.64
C LEU A 362 -2.20 -24.69 -9.74
N PRO A 363 -2.38 -25.89 -9.17
CA PRO A 363 -1.50 -26.42 -8.13
C PRO A 363 -0.07 -26.67 -8.60
N ASN A 364 0.14 -26.98 -9.90
CA ASN A 364 1.44 -27.29 -10.47
C ASN A 364 2.13 -26.07 -11.14
N SER A 365 1.49 -24.89 -11.12
CA SER A 365 1.99 -23.72 -11.86
C SER A 365 2.80 -22.75 -10.99
N TYR A 366 2.89 -22.98 -9.67
CA TYR A 366 3.58 -22.07 -8.76
C TYR A 366 5.05 -21.88 -9.14
N ASP A 367 5.81 -22.99 -9.30
CA ASP A 367 7.24 -22.90 -9.60
C ASP A 367 7.49 -22.18 -10.93
N ALA A 368 6.66 -22.44 -11.94
CA ALA A 368 6.77 -21.80 -13.24
C ALA A 368 6.45 -20.28 -13.18
N VAL A 369 5.55 -19.85 -12.29
CA VAL A 369 5.25 -18.41 -12.10
C VAL A 369 6.33 -17.75 -11.27
N ALA A 370 6.88 -18.44 -10.27
CA ALA A 370 8.03 -17.94 -9.51
C ALA A 370 9.26 -17.78 -10.43
N ASP A 371 9.56 -18.79 -11.26
CA ASP A 371 10.62 -18.73 -12.28
C ASP A 371 10.37 -17.55 -13.26
N LEU A 372 9.11 -17.30 -13.66
CA LEU A 372 8.76 -16.19 -14.54
C LEU A 372 9.06 -14.83 -13.92
N ILE A 373 8.73 -14.64 -12.64
CA ILE A 373 9.03 -13.40 -11.91
C ILE A 373 10.55 -13.26 -11.79
N ASP A 374 11.26 -14.32 -11.43
CA ASP A 374 12.71 -14.31 -11.31
C ASP A 374 13.39 -13.99 -12.65
N GLU A 375 12.93 -14.57 -13.76
CA GLU A 375 13.40 -14.26 -15.13
C GLU A 375 13.20 -12.76 -15.44
N ALA A 376 11.99 -12.21 -15.15
CA ALA A 376 11.68 -10.81 -15.43
C ALA A 376 12.54 -9.86 -14.59
N MET A 377 12.73 -10.17 -13.30
CA MET A 377 13.54 -9.36 -12.39
C MET A 377 15.03 -9.36 -12.79
N ALA A 378 15.54 -10.51 -13.26
CA ALA A 378 16.93 -10.62 -13.74
C ALA A 378 17.17 -9.78 -14.99
N GLU A 379 16.17 -9.69 -15.88
CA GLU A 379 16.21 -8.87 -17.09
C GLU A 379 15.94 -7.37 -16.86
N GLY A 380 15.70 -6.96 -15.61
CA GLY A 380 15.36 -5.58 -15.31
C GLY A 380 13.95 -5.17 -15.76
N ILE A 381 13.10 -6.16 -16.10
CA ILE A 381 11.72 -5.93 -16.46
C ILE A 381 10.93 -5.63 -15.20
N ARG A 382 10.13 -4.58 -15.21
CA ARG A 382 9.21 -4.25 -14.12
C ARG A 382 8.06 -5.25 -14.09
N VAL A 383 7.72 -5.73 -12.89
CA VAL A 383 6.66 -6.73 -12.70
C VAL A 383 5.55 -6.16 -11.82
N ILE A 384 4.32 -6.27 -12.31
CA ILE A 384 3.11 -5.86 -11.59
C ILE A 384 2.24 -7.10 -11.42
N VAL A 385 1.85 -7.38 -10.18
CA VAL A 385 1.10 -8.57 -9.82
C VAL A 385 -0.19 -8.18 -9.13
N ALA A 386 -1.34 -8.62 -9.62
CA ALA A 386 -2.59 -8.51 -8.88
C ALA A 386 -2.90 -9.81 -8.14
N CYS A 387 -3.17 -9.72 -6.83
CA CYS A 387 -3.42 -10.85 -5.95
C CYS A 387 -4.50 -10.52 -4.92
N ARG A 388 -5.23 -11.52 -4.43
CA ARG A 388 -6.12 -11.33 -3.29
C ARG A 388 -5.30 -11.17 -2.02
N LEU A 389 -5.69 -10.22 -1.18
CA LEU A 389 -5.03 -9.98 0.11
C LEU A 389 -4.99 -11.25 0.96
N PHE A 390 -6.10 -11.98 1.03
CA PHE A 390 -6.19 -13.23 1.76
C PHE A 390 -5.15 -14.27 1.31
N ASP A 391 -4.94 -14.44 0.00
CA ASP A 391 -4.00 -15.40 -0.55
C ASP A 391 -2.55 -14.98 -0.29
N LEU A 392 -2.26 -13.69 -0.38
CA LEU A 392 -0.95 -13.14 -0.02
C LEU A 392 -0.62 -13.38 1.46
N GLU A 393 -1.58 -13.19 2.36
CA GLU A 393 -1.37 -13.33 3.81
C GLU A 393 -1.32 -14.79 4.28
N ASN A 394 -1.96 -15.71 3.58
CA ASN A 394 -2.11 -17.09 4.02
C ASN A 394 -1.28 -18.11 3.22
N ASP A 395 -0.79 -17.79 2.02
CA ASP A 395 0.13 -18.64 1.28
C ASP A 395 1.59 -18.20 1.51
N HIS A 396 2.32 -19.00 2.29
CA HIS A 396 3.72 -18.74 2.59
C HIS A 396 4.63 -18.70 1.34
N ARG A 397 4.23 -19.36 0.25
CA ARG A 397 4.98 -19.37 -1.01
C ARG A 397 4.87 -18.03 -1.70
N ILE A 398 3.66 -17.44 -1.75
CA ILE A 398 3.44 -16.09 -2.32
C ILE A 398 4.17 -15.05 -1.46
N ARG A 399 4.07 -15.14 -0.12
CA ARG A 399 4.83 -14.26 0.78
C ARG A 399 6.33 -14.31 0.53
N ARG A 400 6.88 -15.52 0.26
CA ARG A 400 8.30 -15.69 -0.06
C ARG A 400 8.73 -14.92 -1.32
N ILE A 401 7.87 -14.81 -2.33
CA ILE A 401 8.15 -13.98 -3.52
C ILE A 401 8.26 -12.50 -3.12
N VAL A 402 7.31 -12.03 -2.30
CA VAL A 402 7.30 -10.64 -1.80
C VAL A 402 8.56 -10.34 -0.97
N GLU A 403 8.92 -11.23 -0.07
CA GLU A 403 10.09 -11.08 0.81
C GLU A 403 11.41 -11.16 0.02
N LYS A 404 11.52 -12.11 -0.93
CA LYS A 404 12.71 -12.30 -1.76
C LYS A 404 13.09 -11.03 -2.53
N TRP A 405 12.10 -10.35 -3.09
CA TRP A 405 12.29 -9.21 -3.97
C TRP A 405 11.96 -7.87 -3.31
N GLN A 406 11.61 -7.87 -2.02
CA GLN A 406 11.18 -6.66 -1.28
C GLN A 406 10.08 -5.90 -2.06
N ALA A 407 9.07 -6.67 -2.51
CA ALA A 407 8.04 -6.14 -3.36
C ALA A 407 7.18 -5.11 -2.62
N GLU A 408 6.88 -4.00 -3.29
CA GLU A 408 5.95 -2.98 -2.78
C GLU A 408 4.52 -3.51 -2.77
N ARG A 409 3.74 -3.13 -1.77
CA ARG A 409 2.34 -3.51 -1.65
C ARG A 409 1.45 -2.29 -1.77
N ILE A 410 0.52 -2.34 -2.70
CA ILE A 410 -0.50 -1.32 -2.88
C ILE A 410 -1.86 -1.97 -2.64
N THR A 411 -2.55 -1.50 -1.60
CA THR A 411 -3.85 -2.04 -1.23
C THR A 411 -4.95 -1.28 -1.94
N VAL A 412 -5.77 -2.00 -2.69
CA VAL A 412 -6.97 -1.47 -3.33
C VAL A 412 -8.11 -1.51 -2.33
N ASN A 413 -8.42 -0.34 -1.81
CA ASN A 413 -9.45 -0.13 -0.81
C ASN A 413 -10.85 -0.04 -1.42
N ASP A 414 -11.87 -0.12 -0.56
CA ASP A 414 -13.24 0.18 -0.93
C ASP A 414 -13.36 1.65 -1.38
N LEU A 415 -14.33 1.92 -2.25
CA LEU A 415 -14.57 3.27 -2.75
C LEU A 415 -15.00 4.20 -1.61
N SER A 416 -14.57 5.46 -1.66
CA SER A 416 -15.07 6.50 -0.75
C SER A 416 -16.53 6.85 -1.06
N ASP A 417 -17.25 7.41 -0.08
CA ASP A 417 -18.66 7.80 -0.27
C ASP A 417 -18.83 8.81 -1.41
N ASP A 418 -17.89 9.72 -1.61
CA ASP A 418 -17.94 10.71 -2.71
C ASP A 418 -17.79 10.04 -4.07
N VAL A 419 -16.91 9.04 -4.17
CA VAL A 419 -16.73 8.26 -5.40
C VAL A 419 -17.96 7.42 -5.69
N VAL A 420 -18.56 6.79 -4.67
CA VAL A 420 -19.83 6.06 -4.81
C VAL A 420 -20.96 7.01 -5.26
N ALA A 421 -21.08 8.18 -4.63
CA ALA A 421 -22.09 9.18 -5.01
C ALA A 421 -21.93 9.61 -6.47
N ASN A 422 -20.72 9.93 -6.91
CA ASN A 422 -20.42 10.26 -8.29
C ASN A 422 -20.73 9.11 -9.25
N ALA A 423 -20.36 7.87 -8.90
CA ALA A 423 -20.64 6.71 -9.73
C ALA A 423 -22.12 6.46 -9.87
N VAL A 424 -22.89 6.51 -8.76
CA VAL A 424 -24.36 6.36 -8.76
C VAL A 424 -25.01 7.42 -9.65
N MET A 425 -24.62 8.68 -9.57
CA MET A 425 -25.15 9.74 -10.44
C MET A 425 -24.81 9.49 -11.91
N LYS A 426 -23.59 9.08 -12.23
CA LYS A 426 -23.17 8.80 -13.61
C LYS A 426 -23.93 7.65 -14.25
N ILE A 427 -24.33 6.63 -13.47
CA ILE A 427 -25.14 5.52 -13.99
C ILE A 427 -26.65 5.80 -13.98
N GLY A 428 -27.07 7.04 -13.67
CA GLY A 428 -28.46 7.47 -13.69
C GLY A 428 -29.23 7.22 -12.39
N GLY A 429 -28.54 6.90 -11.30
CA GLY A 429 -29.17 6.70 -9.98
C GLY A 429 -29.28 7.98 -9.17
N ASP A 430 -30.08 7.91 -8.11
CA ASP A 430 -30.32 9.00 -7.15
C ASP A 430 -29.72 8.63 -5.80
N ILE A 431 -28.65 9.31 -5.42
CA ILE A 431 -27.91 9.07 -4.16
C ILE A 431 -28.79 9.38 -2.93
N ALA A 432 -29.75 10.29 -3.03
CA ALA A 432 -30.62 10.66 -1.91
C ALA A 432 -31.60 9.52 -1.53
N ARG A 433 -31.87 8.60 -2.44
CA ARG A 433 -32.71 7.42 -2.21
C ARG A 433 -31.96 6.27 -1.52
N LEU A 434 -30.62 6.31 -1.47
CA LEU A 434 -29.80 5.29 -0.84
C LEU A 434 -29.59 5.59 0.65
N THR A 435 -29.89 4.63 1.47
CA THR A 435 -29.53 4.66 2.91
C THR A 435 -28.02 4.59 3.09
N VAL A 436 -27.53 4.98 4.27
CA VAL A 436 -26.09 4.85 4.62
C VAL A 436 -25.60 3.43 4.41
N LYS A 437 -26.31 2.43 4.90
CA LYS A 437 -25.99 1.01 4.74
C LYS A 437 -25.91 0.56 3.28
N GLN A 438 -26.80 1.04 2.43
CA GLN A 438 -26.77 0.75 1.00
C GLN A 438 -25.58 1.41 0.31
N ARG A 439 -25.23 2.63 0.67
CA ARG A 439 -24.00 3.29 0.17
C ARG A 439 -22.75 2.53 0.59
N GLU A 440 -22.66 2.08 1.84
CA GLU A 440 -21.58 1.21 2.31
C GLU A 440 -21.50 -0.09 1.52
N LEU A 441 -22.63 -0.72 1.22
CA LEU A 441 -22.64 -1.91 0.37
C LEU A 441 -22.09 -1.61 -1.05
N LEU A 442 -22.42 -0.45 -1.62
CA LEU A 442 -21.95 -0.07 -2.96
C LEU A 442 -20.50 0.41 -3.02
N ARG A 443 -19.80 0.53 -1.91
CA ARG A 443 -18.35 0.84 -1.89
C ARG A 443 -17.50 -0.24 -2.58
N LEU A 444 -18.03 -1.44 -2.73
CA LEU A 444 -17.37 -2.50 -3.50
C LEU A 444 -17.74 -2.37 -5.00
N PRO A 445 -16.79 -2.12 -5.92
CA PRO A 445 -17.06 -1.86 -7.34
C PRO A 445 -17.95 -2.90 -8.03
N LEU A 446 -17.78 -4.19 -7.74
CA LEU A 446 -18.66 -5.24 -8.28
C LEU A 446 -20.14 -4.97 -7.99
N ARG A 447 -20.46 -4.46 -6.80
CA ARG A 447 -21.85 -4.17 -6.43
C ARG A 447 -22.41 -2.97 -7.16
N LEU A 448 -21.58 -2.00 -7.55
CA LEU A 448 -21.99 -0.92 -8.45
C LEU A 448 -22.26 -1.43 -9.86
N VAL A 449 -21.52 -2.42 -10.35
CA VAL A 449 -21.82 -3.07 -11.64
C VAL A 449 -23.19 -3.74 -11.59
N LEU A 450 -23.51 -4.46 -10.53
CA LEU A 450 -24.83 -5.08 -10.36
C LEU A 450 -25.93 -4.01 -10.22
N PHE A 451 -25.68 -2.98 -9.43
CA PHE A 451 -26.65 -1.89 -9.22
C PHE A 451 -26.96 -1.12 -10.51
N LYS A 452 -25.97 -0.88 -11.37
CA LYS A 452 -26.14 -0.28 -12.69
C LYS A 452 -27.23 -0.99 -13.51
N GLU A 453 -27.25 -2.31 -13.47
CA GLU A 453 -28.19 -3.11 -14.26
C GLU A 453 -29.64 -3.05 -13.75
N ILE A 454 -29.85 -2.58 -12.54
CA ILE A 454 -31.18 -2.50 -11.91
C ILE A 454 -31.64 -1.08 -11.60
N VAL A 455 -30.77 -0.07 -11.74
CA VAL A 455 -30.99 1.30 -11.25
C VAL A 455 -32.25 1.96 -11.80
N ASP A 456 -32.72 1.56 -12.98
CA ASP A 456 -33.96 2.03 -13.65
C ASP A 456 -35.25 1.37 -13.13
N GLN A 457 -35.12 0.36 -12.24
CA GLN A 457 -36.28 -0.36 -11.71
C GLN A 457 -36.90 0.37 -10.50
N PRO A 458 -38.22 0.27 -10.30
CA PRO A 458 -38.89 0.90 -9.14
C PRO A 458 -38.34 0.47 -7.79
N ASP A 459 -37.95 -0.79 -7.69
CA ASP A 459 -37.44 -1.47 -6.50
C ASP A 459 -35.91 -1.54 -6.41
N ALA A 460 -35.21 -0.84 -7.32
CA ALA A 460 -33.75 -0.79 -7.36
C ALA A 460 -33.09 -0.43 -6.01
N TYR A 461 -33.80 0.30 -5.16
CA TYR A 461 -33.32 0.81 -3.87
C TYR A 461 -33.84 -0.02 -2.67
N SER A 462 -34.36 -1.22 -2.91
CA SER A 462 -34.90 -2.08 -1.83
C SER A 462 -33.87 -3.04 -1.24
N PHE A 463 -32.67 -3.19 -1.85
CA PHE A 463 -31.67 -4.13 -1.36
C PHE A 463 -31.12 -3.73 0.01
N THR A 464 -30.89 -4.71 0.86
CA THR A 464 -30.35 -4.54 2.22
C THR A 464 -29.08 -5.37 2.47
N THR A 465 -28.81 -6.32 1.59
CA THR A 465 -27.68 -7.25 1.65
C THR A 465 -27.07 -7.44 0.27
N PRO A 466 -25.82 -7.95 0.16
CA PRO A 466 -25.26 -8.33 -1.14
C PRO A 466 -26.13 -9.35 -1.90
N ILE A 467 -26.74 -10.28 -1.19
CA ILE A 467 -27.59 -11.33 -1.78
C ILE A 467 -28.84 -10.71 -2.39
N SER A 468 -29.52 -9.80 -1.69
CA SER A 468 -30.70 -9.11 -2.24
C SER A 468 -30.37 -8.31 -3.51
N LEU A 469 -29.16 -7.78 -3.62
CA LEU A 469 -28.67 -7.12 -4.84
C LEU A 469 -28.45 -8.14 -5.98
N PHE A 470 -27.88 -9.30 -5.71
CA PHE A 470 -27.76 -10.37 -6.70
C PHE A 470 -29.14 -10.90 -7.13
N ASN A 471 -30.11 -11.05 -6.21
CA ASN A 471 -31.47 -11.47 -6.53
C ASN A 471 -32.14 -10.45 -7.48
N ALA A 472 -32.06 -9.16 -7.16
CA ALA A 472 -32.61 -8.11 -8.01
C ALA A 472 -31.95 -8.08 -9.42
N PHE A 473 -30.65 -8.27 -9.49
CA PHE A 473 -29.91 -8.41 -10.75
C PHE A 473 -30.38 -9.64 -11.55
N TRP A 474 -30.48 -10.80 -10.90
CA TRP A 474 -30.96 -12.04 -11.52
C TRP A 474 -32.37 -11.87 -12.11
N ASP A 475 -33.32 -11.38 -11.31
CA ASP A 475 -34.70 -11.20 -11.71
C ASP A 475 -34.84 -10.24 -12.88
N ARG A 476 -34.05 -9.13 -12.87
CA ARG A 476 -33.98 -8.18 -13.96
C ARG A 476 -33.48 -8.83 -15.25
N LYS A 477 -32.32 -9.52 -15.19
CA LYS A 477 -31.73 -10.17 -16.36
C LYS A 477 -32.64 -11.28 -16.90
N GLN A 478 -33.22 -12.10 -16.03
CA GLN A 478 -34.16 -13.14 -16.43
C GLN A 478 -35.39 -12.56 -17.16
N LYS A 479 -35.96 -11.45 -16.65
CA LYS A 479 -37.08 -10.76 -17.24
C LYS A 479 -36.76 -10.21 -18.63
N LEU A 480 -35.62 -9.52 -18.77
CA LEU A 480 -35.16 -8.96 -20.06
C LEU A 480 -34.91 -10.06 -21.08
N CYS A 481 -34.17 -11.10 -20.69
CA CYS A 481 -33.89 -12.24 -21.55
C CYS A 481 -35.16 -12.97 -22.00
N LYS A 482 -36.14 -13.18 -21.12
CA LYS A 482 -37.42 -13.82 -21.47
C LYS A 482 -38.26 -12.98 -22.42
N ILE A 483 -38.22 -11.64 -22.33
CA ILE A 483 -38.90 -10.74 -23.26
C ILE A 483 -38.25 -10.81 -24.64
N ALA A 484 -36.92 -10.78 -24.72
CA ALA A 484 -36.18 -10.78 -25.98
C ALA A 484 -36.13 -12.17 -26.61
N HIS A 485 -36.09 -13.23 -25.81
CA HIS A 485 -35.93 -14.62 -26.23
C HIS A 485 -36.83 -15.55 -25.39
N PRO A 486 -38.14 -15.69 -25.76
CA PRO A 486 -39.11 -16.47 -24.97
C PRO A 486 -38.75 -17.95 -24.76
N GLU A 487 -38.02 -18.56 -25.72
CA GLU A 487 -37.57 -19.95 -25.68
C GLU A 487 -36.30 -20.18 -24.88
N LEU A 488 -35.68 -19.13 -24.33
CA LEU A 488 -34.44 -19.22 -23.61
C LEU A 488 -34.61 -19.96 -22.26
N ARG A 489 -33.83 -21.02 -22.09
CA ARG A 489 -33.72 -21.76 -20.82
C ARG A 489 -32.74 -21.07 -19.88
N PHE A 490 -33.14 -19.88 -19.40
CA PHE A 490 -32.29 -18.96 -18.62
C PHE A 490 -31.67 -19.64 -17.39
N SER A 491 -32.51 -20.14 -16.48
CA SER A 491 -32.06 -20.76 -15.23
C SER A 491 -31.30 -22.07 -15.51
N ASP A 492 -31.94 -22.95 -16.29
CA ASP A 492 -31.37 -24.29 -16.55
C ASP A 492 -29.96 -24.24 -17.18
N THR A 493 -29.73 -23.25 -18.06
CA THR A 493 -28.43 -23.04 -18.70
C THR A 493 -27.36 -22.55 -17.72
N LEU A 494 -27.70 -21.54 -16.91
CA LEU A 494 -26.77 -20.98 -15.92
C LEU A 494 -26.45 -22.01 -14.83
N GLU A 495 -27.45 -22.72 -14.33
CA GLU A 495 -27.35 -23.77 -13.33
C GLU A 495 -26.49 -24.95 -13.82
N LEU A 496 -26.75 -25.44 -15.04
CA LEU A 496 -25.94 -26.51 -15.67
C LEU A 496 -24.46 -26.11 -15.79
N ILE A 497 -24.18 -24.86 -16.18
CA ILE A 497 -22.82 -24.36 -16.28
C ILE A 497 -22.19 -24.28 -14.89
N ALA A 498 -22.91 -23.75 -13.90
CA ALA A 498 -22.44 -23.61 -12.53
C ALA A 498 -22.16 -24.99 -11.90
N GLU A 499 -23.06 -25.94 -12.06
CA GLU A 499 -22.88 -27.32 -11.58
C GLU A 499 -21.67 -27.99 -12.22
N THR A 500 -21.55 -27.89 -13.56
CA THR A 500 -20.43 -28.50 -14.30
C THR A 500 -19.09 -27.89 -13.85
N MET A 501 -19.02 -26.56 -13.67
CA MET A 501 -17.84 -25.86 -13.17
C MET A 501 -17.52 -26.26 -11.73
N SER A 502 -18.52 -26.35 -10.88
CA SER A 502 -18.38 -26.78 -9.50
C SER A 502 -17.84 -28.21 -9.41
N ASN A 503 -18.46 -29.16 -10.12
CA ASN A 503 -18.05 -30.57 -10.10
C ASN A 503 -16.61 -30.78 -10.58
N LYS A 504 -16.14 -29.98 -11.53
CA LYS A 504 -14.76 -30.00 -12.03
C LYS A 504 -13.80 -29.10 -11.26
N GLN A 505 -14.30 -28.32 -10.34
CA GLN A 505 -13.55 -27.28 -9.61
C GLN A 505 -12.76 -26.34 -10.53
N VAL A 506 -13.42 -25.82 -11.57
CA VAL A 506 -12.85 -24.89 -12.57
C VAL A 506 -13.74 -23.66 -12.74
N LEU A 507 -13.16 -22.54 -13.18
CA LEU A 507 -13.90 -21.30 -13.47
C LEU A 507 -14.31 -21.16 -14.96
N SER A 508 -14.01 -22.16 -15.78
CA SER A 508 -14.47 -22.22 -17.17
C SER A 508 -14.61 -23.66 -17.63
N ILE A 509 -15.57 -23.92 -18.48
CA ILE A 509 -15.81 -25.23 -19.08
C ILE A 509 -15.63 -25.18 -20.60
N ALA A 510 -15.31 -26.30 -21.20
CA ALA A 510 -15.18 -26.35 -22.65
C ALA A 510 -16.55 -26.17 -23.33
N LYS A 511 -16.62 -25.31 -24.36
CA LYS A 511 -17.85 -25.03 -25.14
C LYS A 511 -18.54 -26.30 -25.62
N ARG A 512 -17.76 -27.35 -25.95
CA ARG A 512 -18.29 -28.68 -26.40
C ARG A 512 -19.16 -29.41 -25.35
N GLU A 513 -19.04 -29.05 -24.06
CA GLU A 513 -19.84 -29.69 -23.01
C GLU A 513 -21.31 -29.25 -23.08
N LEU A 514 -21.57 -28.02 -23.54
CA LEU A 514 -22.91 -27.51 -23.76
C LEU A 514 -23.58 -28.08 -25.04
N ASN A 515 -22.80 -28.58 -25.99
CA ASN A 515 -23.33 -29.18 -27.21
C ASN A 515 -24.12 -30.47 -26.94
N ARG A 516 -23.83 -31.19 -25.86
CA ARG A 516 -24.48 -32.50 -25.57
C ARG A 516 -25.98 -32.37 -25.31
N ASN A 517 -26.42 -31.21 -24.80
CA ASN A 517 -27.80 -30.95 -24.41
C ASN A 517 -28.41 -29.74 -25.17
N ASP A 518 -27.77 -29.31 -26.26
CA ASP A 518 -28.20 -28.16 -27.11
C ASP A 518 -28.32 -26.82 -26.36
N TYR A 519 -27.48 -26.62 -25.28
CA TYR A 519 -27.46 -25.41 -24.52
C TYR A 519 -26.56 -24.32 -25.09
N ILE A 520 -25.87 -24.57 -26.21
CA ILE A 520 -24.88 -23.64 -26.74
C ILE A 520 -25.52 -22.34 -27.22
N LYS A 521 -26.72 -22.43 -27.84
CA LYS A 521 -27.46 -21.21 -28.30
C LYS A 521 -27.92 -20.38 -27.13
N ASP A 522 -28.41 -21.04 -26.06
CA ASP A 522 -28.84 -20.34 -24.85
C ASP A 522 -27.64 -19.65 -24.21
N ALA A 523 -26.47 -20.31 -24.13
CA ALA A 523 -25.24 -19.73 -23.61
C ALA A 523 -24.75 -18.53 -24.45
N GLU A 524 -24.87 -18.59 -25.78
CA GLU A 524 -24.53 -17.46 -26.69
C GLU A 524 -25.45 -16.24 -26.46
N ILE A 525 -26.75 -16.46 -26.23
CA ILE A 525 -27.69 -15.40 -25.86
C ILE A 525 -27.31 -14.80 -24.49
N LEU A 526 -27.05 -15.66 -23.50
CA LEU A 526 -26.64 -15.19 -22.17
C LEU A 526 -25.30 -14.46 -22.18
N ALA A 527 -24.42 -14.79 -23.13
CA ALA A 527 -23.18 -14.05 -23.33
C ALA A 527 -23.40 -12.68 -23.97
N SER A 528 -24.38 -12.55 -24.88
CA SER A 528 -24.76 -11.22 -25.43
C SER A 528 -25.36 -10.31 -24.38
N GLU A 529 -25.97 -10.88 -23.33
CA GLU A 529 -26.52 -10.17 -22.18
C GLU A 529 -25.49 -9.96 -21.03
N ASN A 530 -24.23 -10.21 -21.30
CA ASN A 530 -23.11 -10.05 -20.36
C ASN A 530 -23.19 -10.91 -19.06
N LEU A 531 -23.93 -12.03 -19.10
CA LEU A 531 -23.98 -12.98 -17.98
C LEU A 531 -22.89 -14.04 -18.10
N LEU A 532 -22.50 -14.38 -19.32
CA LEU A 532 -21.44 -15.34 -19.65
C LEU A 532 -20.37 -14.67 -20.53
N VAL A 533 -19.19 -15.24 -20.49
CA VAL A 533 -18.08 -14.93 -21.40
C VAL A 533 -17.78 -16.19 -22.21
N ILE A 534 -17.92 -16.10 -23.53
CA ILE A 534 -17.60 -17.19 -24.45
C ILE A 534 -16.40 -16.80 -25.28
N ASP A 535 -15.33 -17.59 -25.18
CA ASP A 535 -14.22 -17.55 -26.13
C ASP A 535 -14.36 -18.70 -27.17
N ASN A 536 -13.38 -18.86 -28.03
CA ASN A 536 -13.42 -19.88 -29.09
C ASN A 536 -13.57 -21.31 -28.53
N ARG A 537 -13.22 -21.58 -27.30
CA ARG A 537 -13.14 -22.95 -26.72
C ARG A 537 -13.84 -23.11 -25.38
N HIS A 538 -14.02 -22.04 -24.61
CA HIS A 538 -14.49 -22.10 -23.23
C HIS A 538 -15.65 -21.14 -22.96
N VAL A 539 -16.41 -21.47 -21.94
CA VAL A 539 -17.51 -20.67 -21.39
C VAL A 539 -17.25 -20.46 -19.91
N SER A 540 -17.43 -19.22 -19.43
CA SER A 540 -17.31 -18.85 -18.03
C SER A 540 -18.36 -17.80 -17.67
N PHE A 541 -18.64 -17.61 -16.39
CA PHE A 541 -19.43 -16.47 -15.94
C PHE A 541 -18.66 -15.17 -16.12
N PHE A 542 -19.38 -14.04 -16.21
CA PHE A 542 -18.75 -12.71 -16.31
C PHE A 542 -17.91 -12.40 -15.07
N HIS A 543 -18.34 -12.87 -13.88
CA HIS A 543 -17.61 -12.71 -12.63
C HIS A 543 -17.75 -13.96 -11.75
N GLU A 544 -16.70 -14.31 -11.00
CA GLU A 544 -16.66 -15.48 -10.11
C GLU A 544 -17.73 -15.42 -9.02
N ALA A 545 -17.94 -14.26 -8.38
CA ALA A 545 -18.96 -14.14 -7.35
C ALA A 545 -20.38 -14.40 -7.86
N PHE A 546 -20.64 -14.14 -9.17
CA PHE A 546 -21.92 -14.48 -9.77
C PHE A 546 -22.04 -16.00 -10.02
N PHE A 547 -20.95 -16.66 -10.39
CA PHE A 547 -20.92 -18.11 -10.43
C PHE A 547 -21.24 -18.73 -9.07
N ASP A 548 -20.60 -18.25 -8.00
CA ASP A 548 -20.84 -18.76 -6.64
C ASP A 548 -22.30 -18.51 -6.20
N TYR A 549 -22.89 -17.36 -6.58
CA TYR A 549 -24.28 -17.04 -6.34
C TYR A 549 -25.23 -18.01 -7.08
N VAL A 550 -25.01 -18.24 -8.39
CA VAL A 550 -25.84 -19.19 -9.19
C VAL A 550 -25.77 -20.60 -8.61
N PHE A 551 -24.59 -21.05 -8.25
CA PHE A 551 -24.38 -22.33 -7.60
C PHE A 551 -25.12 -22.45 -6.27
N ALA A 552 -25.02 -21.44 -5.41
CA ALA A 552 -25.68 -21.45 -4.11
C ALA A 552 -27.21 -21.47 -4.26
N ARG A 553 -27.77 -20.70 -5.21
CA ARG A 553 -29.20 -20.66 -5.52
C ARG A 553 -29.73 -22.03 -5.97
N GLN A 554 -29.01 -22.73 -6.86
CA GLN A 554 -29.34 -24.08 -7.29
C GLN A 554 -29.28 -25.05 -6.12
N TRP A 555 -28.17 -25.07 -5.38
CA TRP A 555 -27.94 -25.98 -4.27
C TRP A 555 -29.04 -25.92 -3.19
N LEU A 556 -29.52 -24.72 -2.87
CA LEU A 556 -30.58 -24.52 -1.90
C LEU A 556 -31.90 -25.19 -2.31
N SER A 557 -32.15 -25.36 -3.60
CA SER A 557 -33.35 -26.03 -4.12
C SER A 557 -33.29 -27.55 -4.04
N GLU A 558 -32.10 -28.16 -3.89
CA GLU A 558 -31.90 -29.61 -3.96
C GLU A 558 -32.09 -30.34 -2.63
N GLY A 559 -32.21 -29.64 -1.50
CA GLY A 559 -32.48 -30.23 -0.16
C GLY A 559 -31.33 -31.05 0.43
N GLN A 560 -30.15 -31.06 -0.20
CA GLN A 560 -28.94 -31.70 0.31
C GLN A 560 -28.30 -30.87 1.43
N THR A 561 -27.64 -31.50 2.43
CA THR A 561 -26.85 -30.79 3.43
C THR A 561 -25.44 -30.47 2.90
N LEU A 562 -24.82 -29.40 3.46
CA LEU A 562 -23.42 -29.07 3.12
C LEU A 562 -22.45 -30.18 3.53
N VAL A 563 -22.73 -30.89 4.59
CA VAL A 563 -21.94 -32.05 5.03
C VAL A 563 -21.98 -33.18 4.00
N GLU A 564 -23.16 -33.55 3.51
CA GLU A 564 -23.31 -34.55 2.48
C GLU A 564 -22.62 -34.15 1.18
N PHE A 565 -22.83 -32.90 0.74
CA PHE A 565 -22.20 -32.34 -0.45
C PHE A 565 -20.67 -32.39 -0.35
N LEU A 566 -20.09 -31.91 0.74
CA LEU A 566 -18.64 -31.89 0.91
C LEU A 566 -18.01 -33.27 1.14
N CYS A 567 -18.72 -34.17 1.80
CA CYS A 567 -18.23 -35.51 2.04
C CYS A 567 -18.32 -36.43 0.81
N SER A 568 -19.20 -36.11 -0.15
CA SER A 568 -19.34 -36.88 -1.42
C SER A 568 -18.25 -36.54 -2.46
N GLN A 569 -17.51 -35.46 -2.25
CA GLN A 569 -16.55 -34.93 -3.23
C GLN A 569 -15.22 -34.53 -2.58
N GLU A 570 -14.24 -34.13 -3.40
CA GLU A 570 -12.99 -33.60 -2.90
C GLU A 570 -13.21 -32.19 -2.30
N GLN A 571 -12.85 -32.04 -1.03
CA GLN A 571 -12.94 -30.77 -0.31
C GLN A 571 -11.73 -29.90 -0.62
N GLY A 572 -11.56 -29.46 -1.87
CA GLY A 572 -10.57 -28.50 -2.28
C GLY A 572 -10.93 -27.07 -1.80
N LEU A 573 -9.97 -26.18 -1.88
CA LEU A 573 -10.17 -24.77 -1.47
C LEU A 573 -11.19 -24.04 -2.37
N PHE A 574 -11.42 -24.56 -3.57
CA PHE A 574 -12.47 -24.12 -4.49
C PHE A 574 -13.88 -24.13 -3.84
N ARG A 575 -14.12 -25.01 -2.84
CA ARG A 575 -15.40 -25.11 -2.14
C ARG A 575 -15.67 -23.96 -1.15
N ARG A 576 -14.65 -23.23 -0.74
CA ARG A 576 -14.78 -22.19 0.29
C ARG A 576 -15.75 -21.07 -0.09
N PRO A 577 -15.64 -20.41 -1.27
CA PRO A 577 -16.60 -19.43 -1.72
C PRO A 577 -18.02 -19.97 -1.81
N GLN A 578 -18.19 -21.20 -2.29
CA GLN A 578 -19.50 -21.85 -2.42
C GLN A 578 -20.15 -22.06 -1.05
N VAL A 579 -19.43 -22.63 -0.09
CA VAL A 579 -19.93 -22.80 1.28
C VAL A 579 -20.29 -21.44 1.90
N ARG A 580 -19.41 -20.46 1.71
CA ARG A 580 -19.67 -19.09 2.17
C ARG A 580 -20.95 -18.53 1.58
N GLN A 581 -21.12 -18.63 0.27
CA GLN A 581 -22.25 -18.06 -0.44
C GLN A 581 -23.58 -18.71 0.00
N ILE A 582 -23.58 -20.05 0.18
CA ILE A 582 -24.76 -20.77 0.67
C ILE A 582 -25.16 -20.31 2.07
N LEU A 583 -24.20 -20.22 3.00
CA LEU A 583 -24.48 -19.78 4.36
C LEU A 583 -24.95 -18.30 4.40
N GLU A 584 -24.38 -17.43 3.56
CA GLU A 584 -24.80 -16.04 3.43
C GLU A 584 -26.22 -15.92 2.84
N VAL A 585 -26.62 -16.81 1.92
CA VAL A 585 -27.99 -16.84 1.39
C VAL A 585 -28.97 -17.28 2.46
N LEU A 586 -28.67 -18.34 3.23
CA LEU A 586 -29.52 -18.78 4.35
C LEU A 586 -29.76 -17.66 5.37
N LEU A 587 -28.72 -16.89 5.67
CA LEU A 587 -28.85 -15.70 6.54
C LEU A 587 -29.71 -14.60 5.91
N ALA A 588 -29.56 -14.36 4.61
CA ALA A 588 -30.29 -13.31 3.89
C ALA A 588 -31.78 -13.65 3.70
N GLU A 589 -32.10 -14.94 3.56
CA GLU A 589 -33.48 -15.47 3.48
C GLU A 589 -34.12 -15.70 4.86
N GLU A 590 -33.40 -15.38 5.94
CA GLU A 590 -33.83 -15.54 7.34
C GLU A 590 -34.16 -17.01 7.72
N ASP A 591 -33.57 -17.97 7.00
CA ASP A 591 -33.66 -19.40 7.32
C ASP A 591 -32.62 -19.78 8.40
N PHE A 592 -32.82 -19.20 9.58
CA PHE A 592 -31.88 -19.34 10.70
C PHE A 592 -31.84 -20.77 11.28
N GLU A 593 -32.89 -21.56 11.12
CA GLU A 593 -32.91 -22.95 11.59
C GLU A 593 -31.98 -23.80 10.74
N ARG A 594 -32.16 -23.81 9.43
CA ARG A 594 -31.29 -24.50 8.49
C ARG A 594 -29.86 -23.98 8.54
N PHE A 595 -29.67 -22.67 8.71
CA PHE A 595 -28.33 -22.09 8.89
C PHE A 595 -27.60 -22.69 10.10
N ARG A 596 -28.26 -22.82 11.27
CA ARG A 596 -27.65 -23.41 12.47
C ARG A 596 -27.36 -24.90 12.29
N GLU A 597 -28.26 -25.65 11.69
CA GLU A 597 -28.04 -27.07 11.38
C GLU A 597 -26.81 -27.29 10.48
N GLU A 598 -26.65 -26.45 9.45
CA GLU A 598 -25.48 -26.52 8.58
C GLU A 598 -24.18 -26.12 9.31
N ILE A 599 -24.22 -25.09 10.17
CA ILE A 599 -23.07 -24.70 11.01
C ILE A 599 -22.66 -25.83 11.94
N GLU A 600 -23.62 -26.41 12.68
CA GLU A 600 -23.39 -27.50 13.62
C GLU A 600 -22.79 -28.71 12.88
N GLY A 601 -23.42 -29.13 11.79
CA GLY A 601 -22.97 -30.26 10.99
C GLY A 601 -21.56 -30.06 10.45
N LEU A 602 -21.26 -28.89 9.88
CA LEU A 602 -19.94 -28.58 9.34
C LEU A 602 -18.85 -28.51 10.41
N LEU A 603 -19.16 -28.00 11.58
CA LEU A 603 -18.17 -27.87 12.66
C LEU A 603 -17.92 -29.20 13.39
N LEU A 604 -18.95 -30.02 13.62
CA LEU A 604 -18.82 -31.26 14.38
C LEU A 604 -18.36 -32.45 13.52
N GLU A 605 -18.74 -32.51 12.23
CA GLU A 605 -18.36 -33.64 11.36
C GLU A 605 -16.83 -33.71 11.19
N LYS A 606 -16.23 -34.84 11.56
CA LYS A 606 -14.78 -35.08 11.54
C LYS A 606 -14.17 -35.11 10.12
N LYS A 607 -14.98 -35.50 9.13
CA LYS A 607 -14.53 -35.60 7.73
C LYS A 607 -14.41 -34.22 7.06
N ILE A 608 -14.99 -33.17 7.64
CA ILE A 608 -14.87 -31.80 7.11
C ILE A 608 -13.47 -31.26 7.39
N ARG A 609 -12.79 -30.85 6.31
CA ARG A 609 -11.44 -30.29 6.37
C ARG A 609 -11.43 -28.95 7.15
N PHE A 610 -10.33 -28.70 7.85
CA PHE A 610 -10.20 -27.55 8.74
C PHE A 610 -10.39 -26.20 8.01
N HIS A 611 -9.94 -26.06 6.77
CA HIS A 611 -10.11 -24.83 5.99
C HIS A 611 -11.58 -24.46 5.72
N VAL A 612 -12.48 -25.44 5.64
CA VAL A 612 -13.94 -25.20 5.55
C VAL A 612 -14.46 -24.76 6.92
N LYS A 613 -14.12 -25.46 8.01
CA LYS A 613 -14.49 -25.08 9.36
C LYS A 613 -14.07 -23.64 9.71
N GLN A 614 -12.91 -23.21 9.22
CA GLN A 614 -12.43 -21.85 9.43
C GLN A 614 -13.36 -20.80 8.80
N ILE A 615 -13.87 -21.03 7.59
CA ILE A 615 -14.86 -20.13 6.98
C ILE A 615 -16.16 -20.09 7.79
N VAL A 616 -16.64 -21.26 8.19
CA VAL A 616 -17.84 -21.38 9.00
C VAL A 616 -17.70 -20.56 10.29
N ILE A 617 -16.56 -20.66 10.99
CA ILE A 617 -16.27 -19.88 12.19
C ILE A 617 -16.29 -18.36 11.90
N ILE A 618 -15.76 -17.94 10.76
CA ILE A 618 -15.76 -16.52 10.38
C ILE A 618 -17.18 -16.05 10.14
N ILE A 619 -17.95 -16.74 9.29
CA ILE A 619 -19.32 -16.35 8.96
C ILE A 619 -20.20 -16.32 10.22
N PHE A 620 -20.08 -17.32 11.06
CA PHE A 620 -20.84 -17.39 12.31
C PHE A 620 -20.45 -16.25 13.28
N GLY A 621 -19.17 -15.92 13.36
CA GLY A 621 -18.71 -14.80 14.17
C GLY A 621 -19.20 -13.44 13.65
N ASP A 622 -19.47 -13.32 12.36
CA ASP A 622 -19.88 -12.09 11.68
C ASP A 622 -21.42 -11.96 11.51
N ILE A 623 -22.22 -12.85 12.14
CA ILE A 623 -23.69 -12.75 12.12
C ILE A 623 -24.12 -11.35 12.59
N GLY A 624 -24.92 -10.64 11.77
CA GLY A 624 -25.28 -9.25 12.03
C GLY A 624 -26.16 -9.02 13.27
N SER A 625 -26.96 -10.01 13.68
CA SER A 625 -27.86 -9.94 14.82
C SER A 625 -27.99 -11.33 15.46
N PRO A 626 -26.99 -11.78 16.23
CA PRO A 626 -27.00 -13.08 16.88
C PRO A 626 -28.12 -13.16 17.94
N LYS A 627 -28.70 -14.35 18.04
CA LYS A 627 -29.79 -14.67 18.98
C LYS A 627 -29.33 -15.60 20.12
N ASP A 628 -30.19 -15.84 21.07
CA ASP A 628 -29.90 -16.73 22.20
C ASP A 628 -29.53 -18.16 21.73
N GLU A 629 -30.25 -18.67 20.74
CA GLU A 629 -30.01 -20.00 20.17
C GLU A 629 -28.63 -20.10 19.49
N ASP A 630 -28.12 -18.99 18.92
CA ASP A 630 -26.78 -18.96 18.34
C ASP A 630 -25.71 -19.04 19.43
N PHE A 631 -25.96 -18.41 20.59
CA PHE A 631 -25.05 -18.50 21.73
C PHE A 631 -25.10 -19.90 22.37
N ASP A 632 -26.27 -20.52 22.47
CA ASP A 632 -26.43 -21.87 22.97
C ASP A 632 -25.70 -22.89 22.09
N LEU A 633 -25.75 -22.73 20.76
CA LEU A 633 -24.96 -23.52 19.80
C LEU A 633 -23.44 -23.39 20.03
N VAL A 634 -22.96 -22.19 20.36
CA VAL A 634 -21.54 -22.00 20.70
C VAL A 634 -21.14 -22.79 21.94
N LEU A 635 -21.98 -22.78 22.97
CA LEU A 635 -21.75 -23.53 24.22
C LEU A 635 -21.74 -25.03 23.93
N GLN A 636 -22.69 -25.54 23.15
CA GLN A 636 -22.76 -26.95 22.73
C GLN A 636 -21.48 -27.35 21.98
N ILE A 637 -21.05 -26.57 20.95
CA ILE A 637 -19.83 -26.86 20.19
C ILE A 637 -18.59 -26.85 21.09
N LYS A 638 -18.55 -25.96 22.09
CA LYS A 638 -17.46 -25.88 23.05
C LYS A 638 -17.37 -27.13 23.93
N ASP A 639 -18.50 -27.67 24.32
CA ASP A 639 -18.57 -28.91 25.12
C ASP A 639 -18.19 -30.13 24.30
N ASP A 640 -18.67 -30.24 23.03
CA ASP A 640 -18.38 -31.37 22.14
C ASP A 640 -16.96 -31.36 21.57
N ASN A 641 -16.40 -30.17 21.30
CA ASN A 641 -15.05 -29.98 20.75
C ASN A 641 -14.38 -28.74 21.34
N PRO A 642 -13.69 -28.83 22.50
CA PRO A 642 -13.13 -27.68 23.21
C PRO A 642 -12.16 -26.83 22.37
N LYS A 643 -11.34 -27.45 21.50
CA LYS A 643 -10.39 -26.72 20.64
C LYS A 643 -11.10 -25.87 19.57
N LEU A 644 -12.15 -26.40 19.01
CA LEU A 644 -12.94 -25.71 17.99
C LEU A 644 -13.82 -24.65 18.66
N GLY A 645 -14.44 -25.01 19.79
CA GLY A 645 -15.22 -24.09 20.59
C GLY A 645 -14.44 -22.89 21.08
N GLN A 646 -13.17 -23.08 21.49
CA GLN A 646 -12.31 -21.94 21.87
C GLN A 646 -12.06 -20.96 20.70
N ARG A 647 -11.87 -21.48 19.48
CA ARG A 647 -11.71 -20.61 18.29
C ARG A 647 -12.98 -19.87 17.93
N LEU A 648 -14.13 -20.54 18.05
CA LEU A 648 -15.45 -19.92 17.86
C LEU A 648 -15.69 -18.87 18.94
N TRP A 649 -15.40 -19.21 20.19
CA TRP A 649 -15.50 -18.31 21.33
C TRP A 649 -14.76 -16.99 21.12
N LEU A 650 -13.52 -17.04 20.61
CA LEU A 650 -12.75 -15.84 20.32
C LEU A 650 -13.40 -14.94 19.25
N LYS A 651 -14.24 -15.49 18.37
CA LYS A 651 -15.00 -14.69 17.39
C LYS A 651 -16.19 -13.95 18.00
N LEU A 652 -16.69 -14.39 19.14
CA LEU A 652 -17.77 -13.69 19.86
C LEU A 652 -17.32 -12.35 20.44
N THR A 653 -16.04 -12.04 20.49
CA THR A 653 -15.55 -10.71 20.82
C THR A 653 -15.86 -9.67 19.74
N GLY A 654 -16.37 -10.09 18.57
CA GLY A 654 -16.76 -9.20 17.48
C GLY A 654 -17.92 -8.25 17.87
N PRO A 655 -18.02 -7.08 17.22
CA PRO A 655 -18.98 -6.05 17.59
C PRO A 655 -20.45 -6.52 17.51
N ASN A 656 -20.77 -7.39 16.57
CA ASN A 656 -22.14 -7.89 16.38
C ASN A 656 -22.66 -8.70 17.58
N TRP A 657 -21.77 -9.41 18.27
CA TRP A 657 -22.10 -10.22 19.44
C TRP A 657 -22.18 -9.41 20.74
N PHE A 658 -21.55 -8.24 20.75
CA PHE A 658 -21.42 -7.43 21.97
C PHE A 658 -22.77 -7.14 22.62
N ARG A 659 -23.77 -6.76 21.84
CA ARG A 659 -25.10 -6.42 22.38
C ARG A 659 -25.75 -7.60 23.10
N LEU A 660 -25.72 -8.80 22.49
CA LEU A 660 -26.26 -10.01 23.10
C LEU A 660 -25.54 -10.36 24.42
N LEU A 661 -24.20 -10.35 24.38
CA LEU A 661 -23.36 -10.65 25.55
C LEU A 661 -23.55 -9.62 26.67
N TYR A 662 -23.74 -8.35 26.31
CA TYR A 662 -24.01 -7.27 27.26
C TYR A 662 -25.39 -7.44 27.91
N ASP A 663 -26.46 -7.70 27.16
CA ASP A 663 -27.82 -7.87 27.62
C ASP A 663 -27.94 -9.13 28.50
N LYS A 664 -27.17 -10.19 28.22
CA LYS A 664 -27.02 -11.36 29.10
C LYS A 664 -26.23 -11.09 30.39
N GLY A 665 -25.64 -9.89 30.55
CA GLY A 665 -24.81 -9.52 31.70
C GLY A 665 -23.45 -10.20 31.75
N LEU A 666 -23.07 -10.89 30.68
CA LEU A 666 -21.81 -11.64 30.59
C LEU A 666 -20.59 -10.71 30.51
N ILE A 667 -20.68 -9.61 29.79
CA ILE A 667 -19.59 -8.61 29.69
C ILE A 667 -19.26 -8.08 31.10
N ARG A 668 -20.30 -7.75 31.90
CA ARG A 668 -20.10 -7.30 33.28
C ARG A 668 -19.46 -8.39 34.15
N LYS A 669 -19.98 -9.60 34.07
CA LYS A 669 -19.48 -10.74 34.85
C LYS A 669 -18.02 -11.05 34.55
N TRP A 670 -17.63 -11.02 33.31
CA TRP A 670 -16.27 -11.32 32.88
C TRP A 670 -15.29 -10.17 33.13
N PHE A 671 -15.75 -8.94 33.03
CA PHE A 671 -14.94 -7.76 33.37
C PHE A 671 -14.58 -7.73 34.86
N ASP A 672 -15.54 -8.07 35.71
CA ASP A 672 -15.39 -8.09 37.19
C ASP A 672 -14.84 -9.45 37.72
N SER A 673 -14.41 -10.37 36.82
CA SER A 673 -13.88 -11.71 37.18
C SER A 673 -12.41 -11.65 37.58
N ASP A 674 -11.98 -12.56 38.49
CA ASP A 674 -10.56 -12.76 38.82
C ASP A 674 -9.83 -13.60 37.77
N ASP A 675 -10.51 -14.15 36.76
CA ASP A 675 -9.93 -14.96 35.69
C ASP A 675 -9.39 -14.07 34.57
N PRO A 676 -8.06 -14.08 34.32
CA PRO A 676 -7.44 -13.24 33.31
C PRO A 676 -7.97 -13.46 31.88
N GLU A 677 -8.37 -14.70 31.55
CA GLU A 677 -8.93 -14.99 30.22
C GLU A 677 -10.31 -14.34 30.05
N GLN A 678 -11.15 -14.36 31.07
CA GLN A 678 -12.46 -13.72 31.05
C GLN A 678 -12.33 -12.19 31.02
N GLN A 679 -11.42 -11.62 31.81
CA GLN A 679 -11.12 -10.19 31.77
C GLN A 679 -10.66 -9.77 30.36
N LEU A 680 -9.69 -10.48 29.79
CA LEU A 680 -9.19 -10.20 28.44
C LEU A 680 -10.32 -10.27 27.39
N PHE A 681 -11.21 -11.25 27.50
CA PHE A 681 -12.36 -11.39 26.63
C PHE A 681 -13.31 -10.19 26.73
N ALA A 682 -13.65 -9.78 27.95
CA ALA A 682 -14.53 -8.63 28.20
C ALA A 682 -13.89 -7.32 27.66
N HIS A 683 -12.61 -7.11 27.94
CA HIS A 683 -11.86 -5.96 27.40
C HIS A 683 -11.83 -5.97 25.88
N THR A 684 -11.53 -7.11 25.24
CA THR A 684 -11.52 -7.24 23.78
C THR A 684 -12.90 -7.00 23.17
N SER A 685 -13.97 -7.50 23.82
CA SER A 685 -15.34 -7.28 23.36
C SER A 685 -15.77 -5.82 23.46
N LEU A 686 -15.44 -5.16 24.57
CA LEU A 686 -15.69 -3.72 24.74
C LEU A 686 -14.93 -2.89 23.70
N HIS A 687 -13.66 -3.21 23.51
CA HIS A 687 -12.82 -2.61 22.50
C HIS A 687 -13.46 -2.69 21.10
N ASN A 688 -13.83 -3.91 20.66
CA ASN A 688 -14.39 -4.11 19.34
C ASN A 688 -15.81 -3.52 19.19
N ALA A 689 -16.51 -3.26 20.30
CA ALA A 689 -17.82 -2.64 20.29
C ALA A 689 -17.79 -1.13 20.12
N ILE A 690 -16.68 -0.48 20.44
CA ILE A 690 -16.51 0.96 20.24
C ILE A 690 -16.54 1.25 18.73
N GLY A 691 -17.36 2.20 18.31
CA GLY A 691 -17.60 2.50 16.89
C GLY A 691 -18.88 1.86 16.30
N ASN A 692 -19.43 0.79 16.92
CA ASN A 692 -20.69 0.17 16.52
C ASN A 692 -21.76 0.25 17.63
N HIS A 693 -21.33 0.08 18.88
CA HIS A 693 -22.16 0.14 20.09
C HIS A 693 -21.54 1.07 21.13
N ASP A 694 -20.89 2.12 20.65
CA ASP A 694 -20.07 3.02 21.45
C ASP A 694 -20.83 3.67 22.62
N GLU A 695 -22.12 4.03 22.45
CA GLU A 695 -22.92 4.55 23.55
C GLU A 695 -22.96 3.59 24.74
N ILE A 696 -23.14 2.29 24.47
CA ILE A 696 -23.25 1.26 25.51
C ILE A 696 -21.87 0.93 26.09
N ALA A 697 -20.89 0.75 25.22
CA ALA A 697 -19.53 0.38 25.62
C ALA A 697 -18.85 1.51 26.41
N ILE A 698 -18.94 2.73 25.93
CA ILE A 698 -18.35 3.90 26.60
C ILE A 698 -19.10 4.21 27.90
N LYS A 699 -20.42 4.10 27.92
CA LYS A 699 -21.19 4.25 29.17
C LYS A 699 -20.76 3.22 30.20
N PHE A 700 -20.59 1.96 29.81
CA PHE A 700 -20.11 0.91 30.69
C PHE A 700 -18.72 1.23 31.27
N LEU A 701 -17.81 1.77 30.45
CA LEU A 701 -16.46 2.16 30.86
C LEU A 701 -16.48 3.43 31.72
N ALA A 702 -17.28 4.43 31.38
CA ALA A 702 -17.42 5.65 32.15
C ALA A 702 -18.02 5.43 33.56
N GLU A 703 -18.87 4.41 33.72
CA GLU A 703 -19.36 3.99 35.04
C GLU A 703 -18.29 3.37 35.96
N ARG A 704 -17.16 2.91 35.39
CA ARG A 704 -16.08 2.18 36.05
C ARG A 704 -14.77 2.92 36.16
N TYR A 705 -14.47 3.80 35.20
CA TYR A 705 -13.25 4.57 35.16
C TYR A 705 -13.51 6.04 35.49
N ASP A 706 -12.73 6.57 36.44
CA ASP A 706 -12.73 7.99 36.77
C ASP A 706 -11.67 8.67 35.84
N PRO A 707 -12.06 9.62 34.96
CA PRO A 707 -11.12 10.27 34.04
C PRO A 707 -9.90 10.90 34.74
N SER A 708 -10.05 11.26 36.02
CA SER A 708 -8.95 11.87 36.80
C SER A 708 -8.05 10.86 37.53
N LYS A 709 -8.45 9.59 37.62
CA LYS A 709 -7.66 8.55 38.30
C LYS A 709 -7.21 7.42 37.38
N ASP A 710 -8.01 7.12 36.37
CA ASP A 710 -7.82 5.99 35.48
C ASP A 710 -7.47 6.44 34.04
N SER A 711 -6.91 7.64 33.94
CA SER A 711 -6.54 8.27 32.67
C SER A 711 -5.66 7.37 31.79
N GLU A 712 -4.68 6.67 32.39
CA GLU A 712 -3.79 5.75 31.67
C GLU A 712 -4.53 4.60 30.96
N GLN A 713 -5.60 4.07 31.58
CA GLN A 713 -6.44 3.03 30.98
C GLN A 713 -7.29 3.61 29.86
N ILE A 714 -7.88 4.80 30.06
CA ILE A 714 -8.71 5.48 29.06
C ILE A 714 -7.89 5.85 27.84
N LEU A 715 -6.65 6.32 28.02
CA LEU A 715 -5.75 6.72 26.94
C LEU A 715 -5.27 5.55 26.06
N ARG A 716 -5.51 4.30 26.45
CA ARG A 716 -5.24 3.13 25.61
C ARG A 716 -6.33 2.87 24.56
N PHE A 717 -7.55 3.38 24.73
CA PHE A 717 -8.65 3.11 23.80
C PHE A 717 -8.41 3.68 22.40
N PRO A 718 -7.86 4.88 22.21
CA PRO A 718 -7.58 5.42 20.89
C PRO A 718 -6.53 4.66 20.05
N SER A 719 -5.66 3.88 20.69
CA SER A 719 -4.73 3.01 19.96
C SER A 719 -5.45 1.84 19.26
N TRP A 720 -6.71 1.62 19.59
CA TRP A 720 -7.52 0.49 19.14
C TRP A 720 -8.68 0.90 18.24
N VAL A 721 -9.09 2.17 18.27
CA VAL A 721 -10.25 2.67 17.53
C VAL A 721 -9.96 4.06 16.98
N GLU A 722 -10.29 4.27 15.73
CA GLU A 722 -10.25 5.58 15.09
C GLU A 722 -11.23 6.53 15.78
N ILE A 723 -10.73 7.53 16.47
CA ILE A 723 -11.51 8.46 17.30
C ILE A 723 -12.62 9.14 16.49
N HIS A 724 -12.38 9.43 15.22
CA HIS A 724 -13.35 10.08 14.35
C HIS A 724 -14.65 9.29 14.14
N LYS A 725 -14.67 8.01 14.52
CA LYS A 725 -15.85 7.12 14.40
C LYS A 725 -16.73 7.11 15.66
N SER A 726 -16.25 7.59 16.80
CA SER A 726 -16.97 7.49 18.09
C SER A 726 -17.02 8.82 18.84
N ARG A 727 -18.19 9.47 18.82
CA ARG A 727 -18.41 10.70 19.58
C ARG A 727 -18.32 10.48 21.10
N PRO A 728 -18.89 9.41 21.69
CA PRO A 728 -18.73 9.13 23.12
C PRO A 728 -17.28 8.89 23.55
N LEU A 729 -16.44 8.27 22.69
CA LEU A 729 -15.01 8.13 22.97
C LEU A 729 -14.33 9.50 23.01
N LEU A 730 -14.64 10.36 22.05
CA LEU A 730 -14.11 11.73 22.08
C LEU A 730 -14.51 12.45 23.37
N GLU A 731 -15.76 12.33 23.81
CA GLU A 731 -16.24 12.97 25.06
C GLU A 731 -15.47 12.48 26.29
N LEU A 732 -15.18 11.19 26.37
CA LEU A 732 -14.36 10.62 27.42
C LEU A 732 -12.92 11.19 27.40
N LEU A 733 -12.33 11.32 26.21
CA LEU A 733 -10.99 11.91 26.02
C LEU A 733 -10.98 13.40 26.33
N LEU A 734 -12.07 14.14 26.03
CA LEU A 734 -12.21 15.54 26.41
C LEU A 734 -12.21 15.70 27.94
N ASP A 735 -12.82 14.77 28.68
CA ASP A 735 -12.80 14.79 30.13
C ASP A 735 -11.41 14.49 30.70
N VAL A 736 -10.66 13.53 30.11
CA VAL A 736 -9.26 13.27 30.47
C VAL A 736 -8.38 14.49 30.14
N ALA A 737 -8.60 15.14 28.98
CA ALA A 737 -7.87 16.36 28.65
C ALA A 737 -8.14 17.50 29.62
N ARG A 738 -9.40 17.68 30.06
CA ARG A 738 -9.78 18.70 31.03
C ARG A 738 -9.27 18.43 32.44
N SER A 739 -9.05 17.17 32.84
CA SER A 739 -8.42 16.81 34.11
C SER A 739 -6.92 17.17 34.12
N GLY A 740 -6.28 17.30 32.97
CA GLY A 740 -4.87 17.63 32.83
C GLY A 740 -3.96 16.42 32.62
N ASP A 741 -4.52 15.22 32.51
CA ASP A 741 -3.78 13.97 32.31
C ASP A 741 -3.50 13.68 30.84
N LEU A 742 -4.01 14.50 29.92
CA LEU A 742 -3.66 14.48 28.50
C LEU A 742 -3.05 15.84 28.13
N SER A 743 -1.79 15.82 27.74
CA SER A 743 -1.00 17.03 27.47
C SER A 743 -0.63 17.15 25.98
N LEU A 744 -0.46 18.40 25.51
CA LEU A 744 0.06 18.68 24.18
C LEU A 744 1.50 18.16 23.96
N GLY A 745 2.17 17.70 25.01
CA GLY A 745 3.49 17.06 24.94
C GLY A 745 3.45 15.55 24.70
N ASP A 746 2.28 14.94 24.71
CA ASP A 746 2.15 13.47 24.57
C ASP A 746 2.22 13.05 23.10
N ASP A 747 3.13 12.16 22.74
CA ASP A 747 3.36 11.74 21.35
C ASP A 747 2.13 11.08 20.70
N GLU A 748 1.34 10.36 21.49
CA GLU A 748 0.13 9.66 21.03
C GLU A 748 -0.95 10.64 20.56
N LEU A 749 -1.04 11.82 21.18
CA LEU A 749 -2.02 12.85 20.84
C LEU A 749 -1.86 13.35 19.39
N TRP A 750 -0.64 13.33 18.85
CA TRP A 750 -0.36 13.79 17.50
C TRP A 750 -0.91 12.84 16.43
N ILE A 751 -0.90 11.56 16.70
CA ILE A 751 -1.52 10.54 15.83
C ILE A 751 -3.03 10.77 15.78
N TRP A 752 -3.64 11.04 16.93
CA TRP A 752 -5.09 11.31 17.02
C TRP A 752 -5.46 12.62 16.34
N PHE A 753 -4.63 13.66 16.46
CA PHE A 753 -4.84 14.90 15.77
C PHE A 753 -4.77 14.74 14.26
N GLY A 754 -3.86 13.91 13.73
CA GLY A 754 -3.79 13.58 12.30
C GLY A 754 -5.08 12.94 11.79
N ASP A 755 -5.56 11.92 12.49
CA ASP A 755 -6.82 11.22 12.19
C ASP A 755 -8.02 12.19 12.23
N LEU A 756 -8.18 12.94 13.31
CA LEU A 756 -9.27 13.90 13.48
C LEU A 756 -9.21 15.02 12.46
N THR A 757 -8.04 15.55 12.15
CA THR A 757 -7.88 16.63 11.18
C THR A 757 -8.34 16.22 9.79
N GLN A 758 -8.07 14.96 9.43
CA GLN A 758 -8.45 14.42 8.13
C GLN A 758 -9.97 14.15 8.03
N HIS A 759 -10.58 13.61 9.09
CA HIS A 759 -11.95 13.08 9.02
C HIS A 759 -12.99 13.94 9.74
N LYS A 760 -12.64 14.58 10.87
CA LYS A 760 -13.52 15.37 11.75
C LYS A 760 -12.81 16.59 12.31
N PRO A 761 -12.48 17.62 11.49
CA PRO A 761 -11.74 18.80 11.92
C PRO A 761 -12.35 19.52 13.12
N SER A 762 -13.68 19.55 13.24
CA SER A 762 -14.37 20.15 14.39
C SER A 762 -14.06 19.44 15.72
N TRP A 763 -13.96 18.11 15.69
CA TRP A 763 -13.63 17.32 16.88
C TRP A 763 -12.18 17.49 17.29
N MET A 764 -11.26 17.62 16.31
CA MET A 764 -9.87 17.98 16.57
C MET A 764 -9.79 19.31 17.29
N THR A 765 -10.58 20.32 16.85
CA THR A 765 -10.63 21.63 17.50
C THR A 765 -11.15 21.53 18.93
N GLU A 766 -12.16 20.70 19.20
CA GLU A 766 -12.69 20.46 20.54
C GLU A 766 -11.64 19.85 21.48
N LEU A 767 -10.91 18.83 21.00
CA LEU A 767 -9.87 18.16 21.78
C LEU A 767 -8.69 19.08 22.08
N LEU A 768 -8.23 19.82 21.07
CA LEU A 768 -7.21 20.84 21.24
C LEU A 768 -7.63 21.91 22.25
N ASN A 769 -8.88 22.37 22.16
CA ASN A 769 -9.45 23.33 23.11
C ASN A 769 -9.44 22.77 24.55
N ALA A 770 -9.84 21.51 24.77
CA ALA A 770 -9.85 20.88 26.09
C ALA A 770 -8.44 20.80 26.70
N CYS A 771 -7.45 20.42 25.91
CA CYS A 771 -6.02 20.41 26.32
C CYS A 771 -5.55 21.82 26.72
N LEU A 772 -5.89 22.84 25.92
CA LEU A 772 -5.52 24.24 26.21
C LEU A 772 -6.21 24.77 27.46
N GLU A 773 -7.48 24.43 27.71
CA GLU A 773 -8.19 24.77 28.93
C GLU A 773 -7.49 24.27 30.20
N SER A 774 -7.02 23.03 30.17
CA SER A 774 -6.33 22.41 31.30
C SER A 774 -4.98 23.12 31.57
N ILE A 775 -4.20 23.37 30.53
CA ILE A 775 -2.88 24.02 30.64
C ILE A 775 -3.01 25.40 31.28
N LEU A 776 -4.01 26.18 30.89
CA LEU A 776 -4.19 27.54 31.40
C LEU A 776 -4.78 27.62 32.81
N LYS A 777 -5.52 26.60 33.25
CA LYS A 777 -6.03 26.48 34.64
C LYS A 777 -4.92 26.11 35.64
N SER A 778 -3.85 25.48 35.14
CA SER A 778 -2.69 25.12 35.98
C SER A 778 -2.00 26.40 36.49
N LYS A 779 -1.91 26.55 37.80
CA LYS A 779 -1.27 27.72 38.45
C LYS A 779 0.27 27.66 38.36
N ASN A 780 0.86 26.66 37.83
CA ASN A 780 2.30 26.47 37.79
C ASN A 780 2.89 26.99 36.46
N ASP A 781 4.10 27.52 36.49
CA ASP A 781 4.90 27.97 35.32
C ASP A 781 5.09 26.93 34.22
N THR A 782 4.77 25.67 34.51
CA THR A 782 4.81 24.55 33.58
C THR A 782 3.83 24.67 32.41
N GLY A 783 2.74 25.43 32.54
CA GLY A 783 1.79 25.66 31.44
C GLY A 783 2.39 26.44 30.24
N ILE A 784 3.41 27.26 30.45
CA ILE A 784 4.08 28.02 29.37
C ILE A 784 5.11 27.15 28.65
N THR A 785 5.71 26.19 29.36
CA THR A 785 6.72 25.27 28.76
C THR A 785 6.12 24.35 27.69
N VAL A 786 4.85 24.01 27.79
CA VAL A 786 4.14 23.18 26.77
C VAL A 786 4.08 23.89 25.41
N PHE A 787 3.96 25.22 25.38
CA PHE A 787 3.99 25.97 24.12
C PHE A 787 5.36 25.95 23.42
N ARG A 788 6.42 25.55 24.12
CA ARG A 788 7.79 25.41 23.58
C ARG A 788 8.15 23.97 23.18
N TYR A 789 7.18 23.07 23.22
CA TYR A 789 7.39 21.70 22.78
C TYR A 789 7.49 21.63 21.25
N HIS A 790 8.50 20.94 20.72
CA HIS A 790 8.73 20.82 19.28
C HIS A 790 8.10 19.54 18.74
N ASN A 791 7.22 19.69 17.75
CA ASN A 791 6.63 18.56 17.04
C ASN A 791 6.24 18.97 15.61
N ASP A 792 6.91 18.41 14.63
CA ASP A 792 6.71 18.73 13.20
C ASP A 792 5.31 18.33 12.69
N GLY A 793 4.73 17.24 13.21
CA GLY A 793 3.39 16.78 12.83
C GLY A 793 2.29 17.73 13.23
N PHE A 794 2.46 18.51 14.32
CA PHE A 794 1.46 19.45 14.80
C PHE A 794 1.23 20.61 13.84
N ASN A 795 2.30 21.16 13.30
CA ASN A 795 2.21 22.30 12.38
C ASN A 795 1.38 21.92 11.14
N ALA A 796 1.62 20.74 10.55
CA ALA A 796 0.86 20.25 9.41
C ALA A 796 -0.63 20.05 9.74
N ASN A 797 -0.94 19.50 10.92
CA ASN A 797 -2.32 19.32 11.38
C ASN A 797 -3.05 20.65 11.58
N ILE A 798 -2.39 21.64 12.19
CA ILE A 798 -2.95 22.98 12.36
C ILE A 798 -3.18 23.69 11.01
N GLU A 799 -2.24 23.59 10.08
CA GLU A 799 -2.42 24.15 8.72
C GLU A 799 -3.63 23.54 8.00
N GLN A 800 -3.81 22.22 8.09
CA GLN A 800 -4.94 21.54 7.48
C GLN A 800 -6.26 21.90 8.16
N LEU A 801 -6.28 21.99 9.50
CA LEU A 801 -7.45 22.41 10.28
C LEU A 801 -7.90 23.83 9.90
N VAL A 802 -6.95 24.77 9.81
CA VAL A 802 -7.21 26.15 9.38
C VAL A 802 -7.73 26.23 7.94
N LYS A 803 -7.27 25.32 7.06
CA LYS A 803 -7.81 25.22 5.69
C LYS A 803 -9.27 24.74 5.66
N SER A 804 -9.67 23.86 6.56
CA SER A 804 -11.04 23.30 6.61
C SER A 804 -12.01 24.16 7.44
N GLU A 805 -11.64 24.52 8.67
CA GLU A 805 -12.51 25.14 9.68
C GLU A 805 -11.93 26.40 10.32
N PRO A 806 -11.58 27.46 9.53
CA PRO A 806 -10.87 28.63 10.05
C PRO A 806 -11.65 29.41 11.12
N LYS A 807 -12.99 29.47 11.00
CA LYS A 807 -13.84 30.22 11.93
C LYS A 807 -13.91 29.53 13.30
N LEU A 808 -14.18 28.24 13.30
CA LEU A 808 -14.23 27.44 14.53
C LEU A 808 -12.87 27.43 15.24
N PHE A 809 -11.79 27.33 14.49
CA PHE A 809 -10.44 27.40 15.01
C PHE A 809 -10.21 28.73 15.75
N LEU A 810 -10.53 29.88 15.13
CA LEU A 810 -10.37 31.16 15.75
C LEU A 810 -11.24 31.29 17.02
N GLU A 811 -12.50 30.94 16.96
CA GLU A 811 -13.42 31.02 18.09
C GLU A 811 -12.91 30.26 19.31
N LYS A 812 -12.30 29.10 19.10
CA LYS A 812 -11.85 28.20 20.18
C LYS A 812 -10.42 28.46 20.64
N ILE A 813 -9.52 28.89 19.76
CA ILE A 813 -8.07 28.93 20.06
C ILE A 813 -7.60 30.32 20.43
N ILE A 814 -8.15 31.40 19.81
CA ILE A 814 -7.73 32.78 20.10
C ILE A 814 -7.74 33.12 21.58
N PRO A 815 -8.78 32.80 22.39
CA PRO A 815 -8.80 33.19 23.81
C PRO A 815 -7.58 32.68 24.57
N TYR A 816 -7.16 31.43 24.29
CA TYR A 816 -6.00 30.81 24.95
C TYR A 816 -4.67 31.39 24.47
N LEU A 817 -4.58 31.62 23.16
CA LEU A 817 -3.37 32.22 22.56
C LEU A 817 -3.15 33.63 23.10
N LEU A 818 -4.20 34.45 23.19
CA LEU A 818 -4.11 35.80 23.76
C LEU A 818 -3.75 35.79 25.24
N ASP A 819 -4.30 34.85 26.03
CA ASP A 819 -3.95 34.71 27.44
C ASP A 819 -2.47 34.30 27.61
N ALA A 820 -1.99 33.38 26.81
CA ALA A 820 -0.58 32.98 26.78
C ALA A 820 0.34 34.15 26.41
N ILE A 821 0.02 34.88 25.32
CA ILE A 821 0.79 36.09 24.93
C ILE A 821 0.86 37.11 26.05
N ARG A 822 -0.28 37.42 26.69
CA ARG A 822 -0.36 38.40 27.79
C ARG A 822 0.46 37.97 29.00
N LYS A 823 0.49 36.68 29.34
CA LYS A 823 1.29 36.16 30.45
C LYS A 823 2.79 36.28 30.16
N ILE A 824 3.19 36.00 28.92
CA ILE A 824 4.59 36.04 28.51
C ILE A 824 5.10 37.46 28.32
N GLU A 825 4.29 38.37 27.78
CA GLU A 825 4.67 39.77 27.49
C GLU A 825 4.42 40.75 28.63
N LYS A 826 3.88 40.32 29.77
CA LYS A 826 3.39 41.15 30.86
C LYS A 826 4.44 42.16 31.45
N GLU A 827 5.73 41.88 31.34
CA GLU A 827 6.79 42.65 31.94
C GLU A 827 7.49 43.63 30.96
N SER A 828 7.04 43.74 29.70
CA SER A 828 7.78 44.42 28.64
C SER A 828 7.10 45.63 28.00
N ILE A 829 6.03 46.19 28.58
CA ILE A 829 5.29 47.34 28.01
C ILE A 829 6.12 48.64 28.06
N SER A 830 6.29 49.28 26.90
CA SER A 830 6.97 50.56 26.77
C SER A 830 6.10 51.72 27.22
N TYR A 831 6.63 52.61 28.04
CA TYR A 831 5.94 53.83 28.45
C TYR A 831 5.76 54.84 27.29
N GLU A 832 6.64 54.83 26.27
CA GLU A 832 6.58 55.75 25.13
C GLU A 832 5.55 55.33 24.07
N THR A 833 5.45 54.02 23.75
CA THR A 833 4.57 53.52 22.70
C THR A 833 3.29 52.91 23.26
N GLN A 834 3.22 52.65 24.56
CA GLN A 834 2.18 51.90 25.25
C GLN A 834 1.98 50.49 24.71
N LEU A 835 2.95 49.96 23.94
CA LEU A 835 2.96 48.59 23.39
C LEU A 835 4.11 47.80 24.03
N SER A 836 3.99 46.50 24.07
CA SER A 836 5.07 45.66 24.60
C SER A 836 6.34 45.78 23.75
N LYS A 837 7.51 45.75 24.44
CA LYS A 837 8.82 45.76 23.77
C LYS A 837 9.26 44.35 23.41
N ALA A 838 8.64 43.31 24.00
CA ALA A 838 9.00 41.96 23.78
C ALA A 838 8.36 41.49 22.49
N TYR A 839 9.21 41.25 21.53
CA TYR A 839 8.84 40.53 20.33
C TYR A 839 9.16 39.07 20.59
N LEU A 840 8.14 38.25 20.62
CA LEU A 840 8.33 36.91 21.12
C LEU A 840 8.75 35.90 20.11
N ASN A 841 9.36 34.88 20.65
CA ASN A 841 9.70 33.60 20.04
C ASN A 841 8.55 32.90 19.26
N PHE A 842 7.32 33.47 19.30
CA PHE A 842 6.20 33.01 18.49
C PHE A 842 6.28 33.34 16.99
N LEU A 843 7.13 34.32 16.59
CA LEU A 843 7.15 34.82 15.20
C LEU A 843 8.30 34.31 14.35
N PHE A 844 9.27 33.63 14.95
CA PHE A 844 10.45 33.17 14.24
C PHE A 844 10.80 31.71 14.56
N PRO A 845 10.99 30.87 13.51
CA PRO A 845 11.63 29.59 13.73
C PRO A 845 13.01 29.83 14.32
N SER A 846 13.37 29.14 15.40
CA SER A 846 14.77 28.91 15.74
C SER A 846 15.46 28.40 14.47
N ASN A 847 16.73 28.72 14.25
CA ASN A 847 17.53 28.34 13.08
C ASN A 847 17.61 26.81 12.85
N GLU A 848 16.89 25.97 13.57
CA GLU A 848 16.85 24.53 13.53
C GLU A 848 15.59 23.93 12.85
N GLY A 849 14.73 24.74 12.26
CA GLY A 849 13.71 24.25 11.31
C GLY A 849 12.46 23.59 11.89
N THR A 850 12.31 23.43 13.20
CA THR A 850 11.14 22.83 13.85
C THR A 850 10.28 23.90 14.56
N ALA A 851 9.00 23.97 14.21
CA ALA A 851 8.06 24.85 14.87
C ALA A 851 7.62 24.29 16.24
N ASP A 852 7.65 25.10 17.29
CA ASP A 852 7.02 24.72 18.56
C ASP A 852 5.48 24.85 18.48
N VAL A 853 4.79 24.26 19.46
CA VAL A 853 3.30 24.28 19.54
C VAL A 853 2.77 25.72 19.54
N GLY A 854 3.41 26.63 20.26
CA GLY A 854 3.02 28.05 20.33
C GLY A 854 3.11 28.71 18.97
N MET A 855 4.20 28.48 18.26
CA MET A 855 4.40 28.99 16.90
C MET A 855 3.38 28.46 15.92
N ALA A 856 3.08 27.14 15.97
CA ALA A 856 2.08 26.53 15.09
C ALA A 856 0.68 27.11 15.33
N LEU A 857 0.28 27.31 16.59
CA LEU A 857 -0.99 27.96 16.94
C LEU A 857 -1.03 29.44 16.53
N TYR A 858 0.07 30.17 16.71
CA TYR A 858 0.18 31.54 16.28
C TYR A 858 0.09 31.68 14.75
N ASN A 859 0.86 30.91 14.00
CA ASN A 859 0.84 30.91 12.53
C ASN A 859 -0.51 30.44 12.00
N GLY A 860 -1.09 29.41 12.59
CA GLY A 860 -2.44 28.96 12.27
C GLY A 860 -3.48 30.06 12.48
N THR A 861 -3.37 30.82 13.59
CA THR A 861 -4.25 31.94 13.86
C THR A 861 -4.07 33.07 12.83
N ALA A 862 -2.83 33.41 12.47
CA ALA A 862 -2.54 34.40 11.43
C ALA A 862 -3.12 33.98 10.07
N HIS A 863 -2.96 32.70 9.68
CA HIS A 863 -3.52 32.18 8.44
C HIS A 863 -5.05 32.13 8.44
N ALA A 864 -5.67 31.74 9.57
CA ALA A 864 -7.13 31.71 9.69
C ALA A 864 -7.73 33.13 9.62
N LEU A 865 -7.10 34.10 10.28
CA LEU A 865 -7.46 35.53 10.20
C LEU A 865 -7.33 36.05 8.76
N ALA A 866 -6.22 35.78 8.09
CA ALA A 866 -5.97 36.16 6.71
C ALA A 866 -7.00 35.54 5.75
N LYS A 867 -7.30 34.28 5.91
CA LYS A 867 -8.29 33.58 5.08
C LYS A 867 -9.70 34.13 5.23
N LEU A 868 -10.14 34.37 6.46
CA LEU A 868 -11.47 34.95 6.69
C LEU A 868 -11.51 36.43 6.31
N ALA A 869 -10.45 37.20 6.54
CA ALA A 869 -10.34 38.59 6.10
C ALA A 869 -10.48 38.72 4.57
N SER A 870 -9.93 37.79 3.80
CA SER A 870 -10.03 37.79 2.34
C SER A 870 -11.36 37.28 1.82
N THR A 871 -12.04 36.35 2.54
CA THR A 871 -13.26 35.70 2.04
C THR A 871 -14.56 36.23 2.65
N ARG A 872 -14.51 36.65 3.95
CA ARG A 872 -15.67 37.09 4.75
C ARG A 872 -15.27 38.18 5.75
N PRO A 873 -14.83 39.35 5.25
CA PRO A 873 -14.29 40.39 6.09
C PRO A 873 -15.28 40.87 7.17
N GLU A 874 -16.55 41.01 6.86
CA GLU A 874 -17.60 41.45 7.78
C GLU A 874 -17.79 40.52 8.99
N GLU A 875 -17.59 39.23 8.82
CA GLU A 875 -17.75 38.25 9.91
C GLU A 875 -16.61 38.33 10.93
N ILE A 876 -15.42 38.77 10.51
CA ILE A 876 -14.22 38.81 11.35
C ILE A 876 -13.96 40.16 11.98
N GLU A 877 -14.54 41.25 11.43
CA GLU A 877 -14.34 42.64 11.86
C GLU A 877 -14.55 42.81 13.36
N PRO A 878 -15.59 42.28 14.04
CA PRO A 878 -15.74 42.40 15.48
C PRO A 878 -14.59 41.78 16.30
N LEU A 879 -13.95 40.74 15.79
CA LEU A 879 -12.78 40.13 16.39
C LEU A 879 -11.54 41.01 16.18
N LEU A 880 -11.38 41.55 14.96
CA LEU A 880 -10.25 42.41 14.66
C LEU A 880 -10.27 43.71 15.51
N HIS A 881 -11.45 44.28 15.82
CA HIS A 881 -11.58 45.39 16.73
C HIS A 881 -11.06 45.06 18.15
N LYS A 882 -11.38 43.83 18.66
CA LYS A 882 -10.84 43.38 19.95
C LYS A 882 -9.32 43.23 19.95
N LEU A 883 -8.74 42.78 18.82
CA LEU A 883 -7.30 42.66 18.65
C LEU A 883 -6.63 44.04 18.54
N ALA A 884 -7.29 45.03 17.92
CA ALA A 884 -6.79 46.37 17.77
C ALA A 884 -6.59 47.10 19.11
N ASP A 885 -7.44 46.82 20.11
CA ASP A 885 -7.36 47.38 21.48
C ASP A 885 -6.24 46.76 22.33
N ASP A 886 -5.64 45.66 21.89
CA ASP A 886 -4.62 44.95 22.66
C ASP A 886 -3.23 45.61 22.55
N LYS A 887 -2.51 45.69 23.67
CA LYS A 887 -1.22 46.37 23.78
C LYS A 887 -0.02 45.45 23.46
N HIS A 888 -0.25 44.19 23.15
CA HIS A 888 0.83 43.24 22.90
C HIS A 888 1.20 43.21 21.42
N VAL A 889 2.49 43.34 21.14
CA VAL A 889 3.01 43.40 19.75
C VAL A 889 2.66 42.19 18.95
N SER A 890 2.73 41.02 19.55
CA SER A 890 2.35 39.78 18.87
C SER A 890 0.87 39.77 18.46
N VAL A 891 -0.01 40.38 19.25
CA VAL A 891 -1.43 40.54 18.92
C VAL A 891 -1.63 41.53 17.79
N GLN A 892 -0.91 42.68 17.84
CA GLN A 892 -0.94 43.68 16.77
C GLN A 892 -0.47 43.05 15.43
N ALA A 893 0.54 42.17 15.45
CA ALA A 893 1.01 41.49 14.24
C ALA A 893 -0.05 40.54 13.66
N LEU A 894 -0.84 39.83 14.49
CA LEU A 894 -1.97 39.04 14.03
C LEU A 894 -3.02 39.90 13.30
N LEU A 895 -3.33 41.08 13.84
CA LEU A 895 -4.25 42.03 13.21
C LEU A 895 -3.74 42.46 11.82
N PHE A 896 -2.44 42.76 11.71
CA PHE A 896 -1.84 43.23 10.47
C PHE A 896 -1.76 42.10 9.41
N HIS A 897 -1.68 40.85 9.81
CA HIS A 897 -1.83 39.70 8.87
C HIS A 897 -3.22 39.71 8.23
N ALA A 898 -4.28 40.04 8.98
CA ALA A 898 -5.63 40.12 8.40
C ALA A 898 -5.73 41.32 7.44
N PHE A 899 -5.22 42.48 7.78
CA PHE A 899 -5.24 43.66 6.92
C PHE A 899 -4.47 43.46 5.62
N LYS A 900 -3.32 42.82 5.68
CA LYS A 900 -2.54 42.44 4.49
C LYS A 900 -3.31 41.52 3.53
N ALA A 901 -4.16 40.64 4.07
CA ALA A 901 -4.89 39.65 3.26
C ALA A 901 -6.06 40.29 2.47
N ASN A 902 -6.61 41.42 2.92
CA ASN A 902 -7.66 42.15 2.20
C ASN A 902 -7.44 43.65 2.34
N PRO A 903 -6.46 44.20 1.63
CA PRO A 903 -6.12 45.62 1.71
C PRO A 903 -7.22 46.54 1.20
N GLU A 904 -8.01 46.12 0.19
CA GLU A 904 -9.13 46.93 -0.33
C GLU A 904 -10.18 47.24 0.74
N TYR A 905 -10.47 46.29 1.61
CA TYR A 905 -11.47 46.44 2.67
C TYR A 905 -10.93 47.14 3.89
N PHE A 906 -9.68 46.88 4.28
CA PHE A 906 -9.14 47.32 5.56
C PHE A 906 -8.16 48.52 5.48
N ALA A 907 -7.88 49.07 4.29
CA ALA A 907 -6.82 50.06 4.09
C ALA A 907 -6.97 51.29 4.97
N ASP A 908 -8.16 51.92 4.96
CA ASP A 908 -8.40 53.14 5.72
C ASP A 908 -8.31 52.88 7.23
N TRP A 909 -8.92 51.82 7.71
CA TRP A 909 -8.82 51.43 9.13
C TRP A 909 -7.38 51.13 9.58
N ALA A 910 -6.62 50.38 8.76
CA ALA A 910 -5.22 50.10 9.03
C ALA A 910 -4.39 51.40 9.09
N ALA A 911 -4.64 52.37 8.18
CA ALA A 911 -3.98 53.67 8.16
C ALA A 911 -4.34 54.49 9.41
N GLU A 912 -5.60 54.54 9.83
CA GLU A 912 -6.06 55.20 11.05
C GLU A 912 -5.37 54.64 12.29
N LEU A 913 -5.31 53.31 12.45
CA LEU A 913 -4.64 52.67 13.57
C LEU A 913 -3.14 52.97 13.63
N ILE A 914 -2.48 53.06 12.47
CA ILE A 914 -1.07 53.41 12.37
C ILE A 914 -0.87 54.89 12.77
N LEU A 915 -1.75 55.77 12.33
CA LEU A 915 -1.71 57.18 12.67
C LEU A 915 -2.04 57.45 14.13
N GLU A 916 -2.96 56.69 14.72
CA GLU A 916 -3.33 56.77 16.14
C GLU A 916 -2.15 56.43 17.06
N ASN A 917 -1.42 55.37 16.73
CA ASN A 917 -0.24 54.95 17.47
C ASN A 917 0.90 54.50 16.54
N HIS A 918 1.81 55.41 16.27
CA HIS A 918 2.99 55.16 15.44
C HIS A 918 3.96 54.11 16.03
N GLY A 919 3.81 53.79 17.30
CA GLY A 919 4.53 52.70 17.94
C GLY A 919 4.25 51.33 17.25
N ARG A 920 3.09 51.19 16.60
CA ARG A 920 2.75 49.98 15.78
C ARG A 920 3.75 49.76 14.66
N LEU A 921 4.36 50.81 14.08
CA LEU A 921 5.42 50.68 13.06
C LEU A 921 6.81 50.33 13.63
N GLN A 922 6.99 50.47 14.93
CA GLN A 922 8.25 50.21 15.63
C GLN A 922 8.24 48.90 16.43
N CYS A 923 7.16 48.16 16.35
CA CYS A 923 7.01 46.89 17.04
C CYS A 923 7.95 45.85 16.43
N GLY A 924 8.89 45.36 17.24
CA GLY A 924 9.78 44.25 16.90
C GLY A 924 11.27 44.58 16.87
N ASP A 925 12.12 43.58 16.93
CA ASP A 925 13.57 43.72 16.78
C ASP A 925 13.95 44.04 15.33
N ALA A 926 15.07 44.76 15.17
CA ALA A 926 15.43 45.44 13.92
C ALA A 926 15.59 44.58 12.65
N SER A 927 15.56 43.25 12.75
CA SER A 927 15.91 42.39 11.63
C SER A 927 14.72 41.79 10.86
N VAL A 928 13.64 41.33 11.50
CA VAL A 928 12.56 40.60 10.78
C VAL A 928 11.15 41.03 11.16
N ALA A 929 10.92 41.48 12.38
CA ALA A 929 9.59 41.83 12.90
C ALA A 929 9.00 43.10 12.31
N ASN A 930 9.84 44.04 11.97
CA ASN A 930 9.43 45.20 11.19
C ASN A 930 8.88 44.84 9.79
N LEU A 931 9.06 43.57 9.35
CA LEU A 931 8.68 43.17 7.99
C LEU A 931 7.16 43.19 7.81
N ILE A 932 6.38 42.57 8.73
CA ILE A 932 4.92 42.53 8.60
C ILE A 932 4.30 43.93 8.58
N PHE A 933 4.76 44.80 9.44
CA PHE A 933 4.24 46.17 9.53
C PHE A 933 4.63 47.03 8.31
N ARG A 934 5.83 46.85 7.75
CA ARG A 934 6.26 47.47 6.49
C ARG A 934 5.51 46.91 5.29
N GLU A 935 5.35 45.59 5.22
CA GLU A 935 4.59 44.95 4.15
C GLU A 935 3.14 45.41 4.13
N VAL A 936 2.51 45.55 5.30
CA VAL A 936 1.14 46.05 5.37
C VAL A 936 1.06 47.47 4.82
N VAL A 937 1.93 48.39 5.24
CA VAL A 937 1.95 49.77 4.70
C VAL A 937 2.10 49.73 3.17
N GLN A 938 3.00 48.93 2.66
CA GLN A 938 3.24 48.83 1.22
C GLN A 938 1.98 48.32 0.48
N VAL A 939 1.26 47.35 1.06
CA VAL A 939 0.11 46.70 0.42
C VAL A 939 -1.17 47.55 0.52
N ILE A 940 -1.38 48.26 1.67
CA ILE A 940 -2.55 49.12 1.84
C ILE A 940 -2.42 50.47 1.13
N ALA A 941 -1.23 50.99 0.93
CA ALA A 941 -1.00 52.34 0.37
C ALA A 941 -1.78 52.62 -0.93
N PRO A 942 -1.90 51.72 -1.91
CA PRO A 942 -2.70 51.94 -3.12
C PRO A 942 -4.21 52.08 -2.88
N HIS A 943 -4.71 51.60 -1.72
CA HIS A 943 -6.12 51.50 -1.40
C HIS A 943 -6.59 52.49 -0.33
N VAL A 944 -5.66 53.20 0.31
CA VAL A 944 -5.97 54.18 1.33
C VAL A 944 -6.58 55.45 0.69
N SER A 945 -7.62 55.96 1.31
CA SER A 945 -8.25 57.23 0.85
C SER A 945 -7.24 58.38 0.83
N SER A 946 -7.35 59.32 -0.16
CA SER A 946 -6.35 60.35 -0.44
C SER A 946 -6.00 61.18 0.77
N LYS A 947 -6.95 61.49 1.65
CA LYS A 947 -6.73 62.26 2.86
C LYS A 947 -5.88 61.53 3.92
N LEU A 948 -6.19 60.25 4.12
CA LEU A 948 -5.43 59.39 5.05
C LEU A 948 -4.05 59.04 4.48
N TYR A 949 -3.94 58.94 3.16
CA TYR A 949 -2.66 58.71 2.49
C TYR A 949 -1.68 59.86 2.73
N GLU A 950 -2.10 61.12 2.53
CA GLU A 950 -1.27 62.31 2.81
C GLU A 950 -0.81 62.36 4.26
N LEU A 951 -1.69 62.04 5.21
CA LEU A 951 -1.36 61.99 6.63
C LEU A 951 -0.38 60.86 6.96
N LEU A 952 -0.59 59.70 6.38
CA LEU A 952 0.28 58.53 6.56
C LEU A 952 1.68 58.78 5.98
N GLU A 953 1.75 59.31 4.75
CA GLU A 953 3.01 59.67 4.08
C GLU A 953 3.75 60.75 4.86
N GLY A 954 3.07 61.84 5.26
CA GLY A 954 3.66 62.89 6.05
C GLY A 954 4.14 62.45 7.43
N SER A 955 3.49 61.46 8.01
CA SER A 955 3.89 60.80 9.26
C SER A 955 5.12 59.93 9.11
N LEU A 956 5.20 59.17 8.03
CA LEU A 956 6.33 58.31 7.70
C LEU A 956 7.59 59.17 7.38
N PHE A 957 7.46 60.20 6.53
CA PHE A 957 8.59 61.11 6.19
C PHE A 957 9.16 61.89 7.37
N LYS A 958 8.41 62.15 8.42
CA LYS A 958 8.92 62.80 9.63
C LYS A 958 9.80 61.90 10.49
N ARG A 959 9.81 60.61 10.26
CA ARG A 959 10.52 59.61 11.06
C ARG A 959 11.70 58.91 10.35
N PHE A 960 11.70 58.88 9.05
CA PHE A 960 12.84 58.47 8.23
C PHE A 960 13.57 59.68 7.65
#